data_b24f4dc46d4644912af4f8e3639d80e7
#
_entry.id   b24f4dc46d4644912af4f8e3639d80e7
#
_cell.length_a   1.000
_cell.length_b   1.000
_cell.length_c   1.000
_cell.angle_alpha   90.00
_cell.angle_beta   90.00
_cell.angle_gamma   90.00
#
_symmetry.space_group_name_H-M   'P 1'
#
loop_
_entity.id
_entity.type
_entity.pdbx_description
1 polymer ?
#
loop_
_entity_poly.entity_id
_entity_poly.type
_entity_poly.pdbx_seq_one_letter_code
_entity_poly.pdbx_strand_id
1 'polypeptide(L)'
;MNTQKGDKMQKHICTALLAHVDAGKTTLAEAILYLTGGIRKLGRVDHQDAFLDNFAMERARGITIFSKQAEVMLDDMEMTLIDTPGHVDFSAEMERTLQILDYAVLLISGADGVQSHVETLWRLLKKYEIPTFLFINKMDQPGTDRASLLLEVQKKLDDHCIDFSAAEDPLTDGETAEAIALCEESLLEQYLETGEIRKEDAARMIARRKIFPCYFGSALKLQGVQELLDALRVYSVQKSYPEEFAARVYKISRDEQGSRLTHMKIMGGSLKVKAVLHGGDGEDAWEEKVNQIRICSGGNFQAVNEAQAGMVCAVTGLNHTKAGEGLGAQRGVYLPVLEPVLSYQIRIPEDCDVHQTYRKFLQLEEEEPELHITWNKELGEIYAQLMGEVQTEVLKNMISERFGIAVEFGAGSIVYKETIAEPVIGIGHFEPLRHYAEVHLLMEPGEPGSGLQFETVCSEDVLDRNWQRLILTHLAEKQHIGVLTGSEITDMKITLIAGRAHQKHTEGGDFRQATYRALRQGLRSAENVLLEPVYEFRLELPLDCAGRAMTDIQKMHGSFSPMEIEGETAVLKGTAPVVTMRGYQTELISYTKGKGRMTCSVSSYQPCHNADEVIEARGYDPEGDLENPTGSVFCAHGAGFVVDWDLVPEYAHLDTRDVPGKKNKGGYQGMTGNENETGSGQLWNGADSAEALEGSRKAAGVVDNIRKTIPRTDVPAGPTSRYDRSNLTITNDELEEIFTRTYGPIKREKSGWKKSRRMDYSESASAAPAKKQEVRDEYLLVDGYNIIFSWEELNELAKVNVESARTKLMDILSNYQGYKKMNLILVFDAYRVEGGQGSVQKYHNIYVVYTKEAETADQYIEKTVHAIGRKYNVTVATSDALEQVIILGQGGRRMSAHDLEEEIAAMRREIREQYTEKRAEGKNYLFDHLDDEMSDLMEDVRLGKKTL
;
A
#
# COMPACT_ATOMS: atom_id res chain seq x y z
N MET A 1 -55.97 -5.92 -22.30
CA MET A 1 -55.46 -4.75 -23.00
C MET A 1 -54.07 -4.49 -22.39
N ASN A 2 -53.08 -5.02 -23.03
CA ASN A 2 -51.66 -4.78 -22.67
C ASN A 2 -51.25 -3.45 -23.27
N THR A 3 -51.17 -2.43 -22.47
CA THR A 3 -50.48 -1.21 -22.83
C THR A 3 -48.97 -1.45 -22.65
N GLN A 4 -48.27 -1.53 -23.76
CA GLN A 4 -46.81 -1.38 -23.83
C GLN A 4 -46.45 -0.04 -23.15
N LYS A 5 -45.89 -0.06 -21.89
CA LYS A 5 -45.12 1.04 -21.38
C LYS A 5 -43.81 1.04 -22.20
N GLY A 6 -43.65 2.06 -23.03
CA GLY A 6 -42.37 2.31 -23.67
C GLY A 6 -41.32 2.41 -22.56
N ASP A 7 -40.16 1.73 -22.73
CA ASP A 7 -38.96 1.86 -21.91
C ASP A 7 -38.46 3.32 -21.95
N LYS A 8 -38.96 4.13 -21.02
CA LYS A 8 -38.29 5.37 -20.67
C LYS A 8 -37.01 4.91 -19.93
N MET A 9 -35.87 5.20 -20.49
CA MET A 9 -34.59 5.00 -19.80
C MET A 9 -34.68 5.63 -18.41
N GLN A 10 -34.65 4.80 -17.38
CA GLN A 10 -34.69 5.22 -15.99
C GLN A 10 -33.32 5.84 -15.65
N LYS A 11 -33.28 7.05 -15.08
CA LYS A 11 -32.03 7.67 -14.66
C LYS A 11 -31.52 6.94 -13.41
N HIS A 12 -30.24 6.57 -13.41
CA HIS A 12 -29.55 6.04 -12.22
C HIS A 12 -28.56 7.08 -11.69
N ILE A 13 -28.75 7.54 -10.47
CA ILE A 13 -27.92 8.57 -9.84
C ILE A 13 -27.45 8.06 -8.47
N CYS A 14 -26.16 8.15 -8.20
CA CYS A 14 -25.58 7.84 -6.90
C CYS A 14 -25.29 9.13 -6.13
N THR A 15 -25.94 9.31 -4.98
CA THR A 15 -25.84 10.53 -4.15
C THR A 15 -25.48 10.15 -2.72
N ALA A 16 -24.49 10.83 -2.12
CA ALA A 16 -24.16 10.65 -0.71
C ALA A 16 -24.59 11.85 0.14
N LEU A 17 -24.94 11.55 1.40
CA LEU A 17 -25.11 12.54 2.46
C LEU A 17 -23.78 12.68 3.20
N LEU A 18 -23.24 13.89 3.22
CA LEU A 18 -22.00 14.23 3.90
C LEU A 18 -22.29 15.28 4.97
N ALA A 19 -21.72 15.12 6.13
CA ALA A 19 -21.95 16.05 7.22
C ALA A 19 -20.91 15.91 8.33
N HIS A 20 -20.75 16.97 9.11
CA HIS A 20 -20.13 16.86 10.42
C HIS A 20 -21.02 16.05 11.39
N VAL A 21 -20.41 15.53 12.48
CA VAL A 21 -21.13 14.83 13.55
C VAL A 21 -22.31 15.69 14.02
N ASP A 22 -23.40 15.04 14.37
CA ASP A 22 -24.63 15.67 14.88
C ASP A 22 -25.32 16.68 13.95
N ALA A 23 -24.91 16.87 12.71
CA ALA A 23 -25.62 17.73 11.76
C ALA A 23 -27.01 17.17 11.35
N GLY A 24 -27.31 15.91 11.69
CA GLY A 24 -28.59 15.25 11.42
C GLY A 24 -28.64 14.48 10.10
N LYS A 25 -27.52 13.95 9.67
CA LYS A 25 -27.35 13.21 8.42
C LYS A 25 -28.27 11.98 8.34
N THR A 26 -28.18 11.04 9.30
CA THR A 26 -29.03 9.85 9.35
C THR A 26 -30.52 10.24 9.48
N THR A 27 -30.85 11.35 10.20
CA THR A 27 -32.21 11.88 10.27
C THR A 27 -32.71 12.34 8.89
N LEU A 28 -31.85 12.96 8.08
CA LEU A 28 -32.22 13.34 6.71
C LEU A 28 -32.37 12.11 5.82
N ALA A 29 -31.51 11.10 5.94
CA ALA A 29 -31.64 9.84 5.21
C ALA A 29 -32.99 9.15 5.52
N GLU A 30 -33.37 9.05 6.78
CA GLU A 30 -34.68 8.52 7.23
C GLU A 30 -35.85 9.34 6.70
N ALA A 31 -35.73 10.68 6.70
CA ALA A 31 -36.76 11.58 6.16
C ALA A 31 -36.94 11.35 4.64
N ILE A 32 -35.85 11.22 3.90
CA ILE A 32 -35.88 10.91 2.45
C ILE A 32 -36.57 9.57 2.22
N LEU A 33 -36.15 8.51 2.91
CA LEU A 33 -36.72 7.17 2.76
C LEU A 33 -38.22 7.12 3.16
N TYR A 34 -38.61 7.90 4.16
CA TYR A 34 -40.03 7.98 4.57
C TYR A 34 -40.88 8.69 3.51
N LEU A 35 -40.44 9.86 3.03
CA LEU A 35 -41.18 10.63 2.00
C LEU A 35 -41.32 9.90 0.66
N THR A 36 -40.30 9.12 0.31
CA THR A 36 -40.31 8.33 -0.95
C THR A 36 -40.98 6.96 -0.80
N GLY A 37 -41.47 6.63 0.42
CA GLY A 37 -42.14 5.36 0.69
C GLY A 37 -41.23 4.14 0.82
N GLY A 38 -39.90 4.33 0.86
CA GLY A 38 -38.92 3.27 1.11
C GLY A 38 -39.09 2.63 2.49
N ILE A 39 -39.51 3.42 3.49
CA ILE A 39 -39.83 2.96 4.83
C ILE A 39 -41.26 3.41 5.23
N ARG A 40 -41.93 2.58 6.05
CA ARG A 40 -43.33 2.86 6.48
C ARG A 40 -43.43 3.75 7.72
N LYS A 41 -42.37 3.78 8.53
CA LYS A 41 -42.29 4.52 9.79
C LYS A 41 -41.01 5.32 9.76
N LEU A 42 -41.06 6.58 10.12
CA LEU A 42 -39.88 7.43 10.27
C LEU A 42 -39.06 6.93 11.48
N GLY A 43 -37.85 6.41 11.21
CA GLY A 43 -36.91 5.99 12.24
C GLY A 43 -36.24 7.20 12.91
N ARG A 44 -35.79 7.02 14.12
CA ARG A 44 -35.09 8.05 14.91
C ARG A 44 -33.83 7.51 15.56
N VAL A 45 -32.76 8.25 15.41
CA VAL A 45 -31.45 7.89 15.98
C VAL A 45 -31.51 7.82 17.51
N ASP A 46 -32.18 8.81 18.14
CA ASP A 46 -32.38 8.88 19.61
C ASP A 46 -33.27 7.73 20.15
N HIS A 47 -34.09 7.10 19.31
CA HIS A 47 -34.90 5.93 19.71
C HIS A 47 -34.23 4.62 19.29
N GLN A 48 -33.04 4.65 18.66
CA GLN A 48 -32.30 3.49 18.18
C GLN A 48 -33.07 2.62 17.15
N ASP A 49 -34.03 3.21 16.44
CA ASP A 49 -34.90 2.53 15.48
C ASP A 49 -34.71 3.03 14.03
N ALA A 50 -33.58 3.72 13.74
CA ALA A 50 -33.23 4.14 12.38
C ALA A 50 -33.01 2.92 11.46
N PHE A 51 -33.56 2.97 10.25
CA PHE A 51 -33.51 1.89 9.26
C PHE A 51 -32.07 1.60 8.75
N LEU A 52 -31.26 2.64 8.61
CA LEU A 52 -29.89 2.51 8.13
C LEU A 52 -28.89 2.10 9.22
N ASP A 53 -29.15 2.37 10.50
CA ASP A 53 -28.27 2.02 11.59
C ASP A 53 -28.44 0.54 11.98
N ASN A 54 -27.84 -0.38 11.20
CA ASN A 54 -28.00 -1.81 11.41
C ASN A 54 -26.99 -2.39 12.42
N PHE A 55 -25.88 -1.70 12.67
CA PHE A 55 -24.82 -2.15 13.56
C PHE A 55 -25.14 -1.76 15.01
N ALA A 56 -24.94 -2.69 15.95
CA ALA A 56 -25.32 -2.48 17.36
C ALA A 56 -24.62 -1.26 17.99
N MET A 57 -23.36 -1.03 17.65
CA MET A 57 -22.58 0.11 18.14
C MET A 57 -23.04 1.44 17.55
N GLU A 58 -23.46 1.49 16.29
CA GLU A 58 -24.02 2.69 15.68
C GLU A 58 -25.27 3.12 16.43
N ARG A 59 -26.17 2.17 16.74
CA ARG A 59 -27.38 2.42 17.54
C ARG A 59 -27.07 2.88 18.97
N ALA A 60 -26.10 2.23 19.61
CA ALA A 60 -25.72 2.54 20.98
C ALA A 60 -25.12 3.93 21.14
N ARG A 61 -24.35 4.39 20.13
CA ARG A 61 -23.64 5.68 20.14
C ARG A 61 -24.36 6.79 19.39
N GLY A 62 -25.32 6.45 18.52
CA GLY A 62 -26.00 7.40 17.67
C GLY A 62 -25.14 8.00 16.58
N ILE A 63 -24.05 7.30 16.15
CA ILE A 63 -23.14 7.74 15.08
C ILE A 63 -23.08 6.68 13.99
N THR A 64 -23.02 7.09 12.73
CA THR A 64 -22.76 6.21 11.59
C THR A 64 -21.28 5.91 11.53
N ILE A 65 -20.91 4.63 11.52
CA ILE A 65 -19.53 4.13 11.46
C ILE A 65 -19.19 3.70 10.04
N PHE A 66 -20.09 2.93 9.41
CA PHE A 66 -19.92 2.40 8.07
C PHE A 66 -20.86 3.04 7.08
N SER A 67 -20.40 3.26 5.85
CA SER A 67 -21.25 3.72 4.75
C SER A 67 -22.35 2.72 4.45
N LYS A 68 -23.61 3.18 4.42
CA LYS A 68 -24.80 2.39 4.12
C LYS A 68 -25.44 2.90 2.85
N GLN A 69 -26.02 2.00 2.06
CA GLN A 69 -26.77 2.39 0.88
C GLN A 69 -28.26 2.06 1.04
N ALA A 70 -29.09 2.89 0.41
CA ALA A 70 -30.52 2.64 0.25
C ALA A 70 -30.97 3.06 -1.15
N GLU A 71 -31.94 2.34 -1.70
CA GLU A 71 -32.54 2.70 -2.96
C GLU A 71 -33.76 3.59 -2.75
N VAL A 72 -33.80 4.67 -3.50
CA VAL A 72 -34.84 5.69 -3.46
C VAL A 72 -35.42 5.85 -4.88
N MET A 73 -36.71 5.66 -5.01
CA MET A 73 -37.42 5.84 -6.28
C MET A 73 -38.07 7.22 -6.31
N LEU A 74 -37.68 8.04 -7.27
CA LEU A 74 -38.22 9.38 -7.51
C LEU A 74 -38.81 9.44 -8.92
N ASP A 75 -40.07 9.10 -9.07
CA ASP A 75 -40.82 9.05 -10.35
C ASP A 75 -40.05 8.34 -11.50
N ASP A 76 -39.24 9.08 -12.24
CA ASP A 76 -38.44 8.63 -13.40
C ASP A 76 -36.97 8.43 -13.09
N MET A 77 -36.54 8.60 -11.81
CA MET A 77 -35.14 8.47 -11.36
C MET A 77 -35.03 7.43 -10.25
N GLU A 78 -34.10 6.52 -10.41
CA GLU A 78 -33.61 5.62 -9.37
C GLU A 78 -32.33 6.21 -8.75
N MET A 79 -32.41 6.56 -7.48
CA MET A 79 -31.29 7.16 -6.76
C MET A 79 -30.77 6.18 -5.72
N THR A 80 -29.49 5.82 -5.83
CA THR A 80 -28.77 5.16 -4.75
C THR A 80 -28.31 6.22 -3.75
N LEU A 81 -28.94 6.23 -2.57
CA LEU A 81 -28.57 7.10 -1.46
C LEU A 81 -27.52 6.42 -0.60
N ILE A 82 -26.38 7.08 -0.36
CA ILE A 82 -25.33 6.60 0.53
C ILE A 82 -25.30 7.47 1.78
N ASP A 83 -25.55 6.87 2.94
CA ASP A 83 -25.32 7.50 4.26
C ASP A 83 -23.88 7.22 4.67
N THR A 84 -23.05 8.27 4.82
CA THR A 84 -21.61 8.14 5.11
C THR A 84 -21.31 8.39 6.59
N PRO A 85 -20.18 7.94 7.14
CA PRO A 85 -19.74 8.37 8.46
C PRO A 85 -19.60 9.89 8.57
N GLY A 86 -19.99 10.45 9.71
CA GLY A 86 -19.83 11.90 9.99
C GLY A 86 -18.69 12.21 10.96
N HIS A 87 -18.11 11.20 11.61
CA HIS A 87 -17.02 11.36 12.57
C HIS A 87 -15.67 11.36 11.86
N VAL A 88 -14.75 12.21 12.31
CA VAL A 88 -13.42 12.38 11.72
C VAL A 88 -12.63 11.06 11.70
N ASP A 89 -12.76 10.22 12.73
CA ASP A 89 -12.07 8.93 12.82
C ASP A 89 -12.46 7.96 11.69
N PHE A 90 -13.60 8.17 11.02
CA PHE A 90 -14.06 7.33 9.90
C PHE A 90 -14.02 8.05 8.55
N SER A 91 -13.24 9.12 8.46
CA SER A 91 -13.15 9.94 7.25
C SER A 91 -12.58 9.17 6.05
N ALA A 92 -11.74 8.17 6.27
CA ALA A 92 -11.21 7.32 5.19
C ALA A 92 -12.31 6.47 4.52
N GLU A 93 -13.23 5.89 5.31
CA GLU A 93 -14.41 5.18 4.78
C GLU A 93 -15.31 6.13 3.98
N MET A 94 -15.52 7.35 4.48
CA MET A 94 -16.26 8.37 3.75
C MET A 94 -15.57 8.75 2.44
N GLU A 95 -14.26 8.98 2.45
CA GLU A 95 -13.50 9.37 1.27
C GLU A 95 -13.56 8.30 0.17
N ARG A 96 -13.50 7.01 0.52
CA ARG A 96 -13.66 5.92 -0.44
C ARG A 96 -15.00 6.00 -1.19
N THR A 97 -16.07 6.45 -0.54
CA THR A 97 -17.37 6.57 -1.20
C THR A 97 -17.43 7.72 -2.21
N LEU A 98 -16.58 8.76 -2.06
CA LEU A 98 -16.56 9.89 -2.99
C LEU A 98 -16.26 9.47 -4.43
N GLN A 99 -15.49 8.40 -4.62
CA GLN A 99 -15.07 7.91 -5.95
C GLN A 99 -16.22 7.45 -6.84
N ILE A 100 -17.36 7.09 -6.24
CA ILE A 100 -18.52 6.54 -6.96
C ILE A 100 -19.70 7.49 -7.07
N LEU A 101 -19.59 8.71 -6.49
CA LEU A 101 -20.70 9.65 -6.46
C LEU A 101 -20.92 10.33 -7.80
N ASP A 102 -22.17 10.60 -8.09
CA ASP A 102 -22.58 11.52 -9.15
C ASP A 102 -22.86 12.90 -8.56
N TYR A 103 -23.45 12.94 -7.37
CA TYR A 103 -23.79 14.14 -6.61
C TYR A 103 -23.54 13.92 -5.12
N ALA A 104 -23.39 15.01 -4.38
CA ALA A 104 -23.33 15.00 -2.93
C ALA A 104 -24.35 15.99 -2.35
N VAL A 105 -24.91 15.64 -1.19
CA VAL A 105 -25.66 16.57 -0.34
C VAL A 105 -24.84 16.84 0.89
N LEU A 106 -24.30 18.05 0.99
CA LEU A 106 -23.52 18.50 2.15
C LEU A 106 -24.47 19.14 3.18
N LEU A 107 -24.60 18.49 4.35
CA LEU A 107 -25.41 18.98 5.44
C LEU A 107 -24.62 19.90 6.37
N ILE A 108 -25.22 21.00 6.71
CA ILE A 108 -24.70 21.98 7.69
C ILE A 108 -25.74 22.16 8.78
N SER A 109 -25.33 22.12 10.04
CA SER A 109 -26.22 22.42 11.15
C SER A 109 -26.45 23.93 11.24
N GLY A 110 -27.69 24.40 11.13
CA GLY A 110 -28.02 25.84 11.25
C GLY A 110 -27.73 26.40 12.64
N ALA A 111 -27.68 25.56 13.68
CA ALA A 111 -27.31 25.96 15.02
C ALA A 111 -25.80 26.13 15.21
N ASP A 112 -24.98 25.37 14.51
CA ASP A 112 -23.53 25.29 14.68
C ASP A 112 -22.75 26.00 13.55
N GLY A 113 -23.41 26.34 12.42
CA GLY A 113 -22.80 26.96 11.26
C GLY A 113 -21.79 26.05 10.53
N VAL A 114 -20.91 26.65 9.73
CA VAL A 114 -19.87 25.94 8.99
C VAL A 114 -18.68 25.64 9.91
N GLN A 115 -18.48 24.36 10.19
CA GLN A 115 -17.39 23.85 11.04
C GLN A 115 -16.19 23.40 10.20
N SER A 116 -15.00 23.26 10.81
CA SER A 116 -13.74 22.88 10.15
C SER A 116 -13.83 21.55 9.38
N HIS A 117 -14.56 20.58 9.90
CA HIS A 117 -14.77 19.32 9.18
C HIS A 117 -15.61 19.51 7.90
N VAL A 118 -16.59 20.43 7.91
CA VAL A 118 -17.36 20.79 6.69
C VAL A 118 -16.43 21.43 5.64
N GLU A 119 -15.49 22.27 6.05
CA GLU A 119 -14.48 22.85 5.15
C GLU A 119 -13.57 21.75 4.56
N THR A 120 -13.19 20.73 5.35
CA THR A 120 -12.43 19.57 4.87
C THR A 120 -13.24 18.76 3.84
N LEU A 121 -14.51 18.48 4.14
CA LEU A 121 -15.43 17.82 3.20
C LEU A 121 -15.57 18.62 1.91
N TRP A 122 -15.67 19.95 2.01
CA TRP A 122 -15.75 20.82 0.85
C TRP A 122 -14.49 20.76 -0.04
N ARG A 123 -13.28 20.76 0.59
CA ARG A 123 -12.01 20.57 -0.13
C ARG A 123 -11.95 19.24 -0.87
N LEU A 124 -12.38 18.14 -0.24
CA LEU A 124 -12.47 16.83 -0.88
C LEU A 124 -13.48 16.85 -2.03
N LEU A 125 -14.69 17.37 -1.84
CA LEU A 125 -15.70 17.50 -2.91
C LEU A 125 -15.18 18.32 -4.09
N LYS A 126 -14.37 19.34 -3.84
CA LYS A 126 -13.70 20.13 -4.89
C LYS A 126 -12.61 19.33 -5.60
N LYS A 127 -11.78 18.59 -4.86
CA LYS A 127 -10.73 17.73 -5.41
C LYS A 127 -11.27 16.65 -6.32
N TYR A 128 -12.39 16.03 -5.91
CA TYR A 128 -13.07 14.97 -6.68
C TYR A 128 -14.05 15.49 -7.72
N GLU A 129 -14.16 16.81 -7.89
CA GLU A 129 -15.08 17.47 -8.83
C GLU A 129 -16.55 17.02 -8.69
N ILE A 130 -17.00 16.71 -7.46
CA ILE A 130 -18.36 16.21 -7.21
C ILE A 130 -19.36 17.38 -7.15
N PRO A 131 -20.38 17.42 -8.00
CA PRO A 131 -21.47 18.39 -7.91
C PRO A 131 -22.18 18.28 -6.57
N THR A 132 -22.44 19.42 -5.92
CA THR A 132 -22.86 19.44 -4.52
C THR A 132 -24.09 20.32 -4.32
N PHE A 133 -25.09 19.75 -3.63
CA PHE A 133 -26.21 20.46 -3.06
C PHE A 133 -25.92 20.69 -1.56
N LEU A 134 -26.36 21.81 -1.01
CA LEU A 134 -26.23 22.11 0.42
C LEU A 134 -27.60 22.02 1.08
N PHE A 135 -27.67 21.39 2.25
CA PHE A 135 -28.87 21.36 3.09
C PHE A 135 -28.54 21.89 4.47
N ILE A 136 -29.04 23.09 4.77
CA ILE A 136 -28.86 23.74 6.08
C ILE A 136 -29.98 23.22 6.97
N ASN A 137 -29.63 22.28 7.84
CA ASN A 137 -30.57 21.53 8.69
C ASN A 137 -30.75 22.20 10.06
N LYS A 138 -31.73 21.74 10.84
CA LYS A 138 -32.06 22.22 12.20
C LYS A 138 -32.51 23.69 12.23
N MET A 139 -33.11 24.21 11.19
CA MET A 139 -33.62 25.57 11.13
C MET A 139 -34.79 25.83 12.12
N ASP A 140 -35.27 24.79 12.77
CA ASP A 140 -36.29 24.85 13.80
C ASP A 140 -35.75 25.18 15.21
N GLN A 141 -34.41 25.28 15.36
CA GLN A 141 -33.75 25.64 16.61
C GLN A 141 -33.73 27.16 16.83
N PRO A 142 -33.82 27.63 18.08
CA PRO A 142 -33.76 29.05 18.37
C PRO A 142 -32.40 29.65 18.01
N GLY A 143 -32.40 30.84 17.41
CA GLY A 143 -31.19 31.58 17.06
C GLY A 143 -30.63 31.30 15.66
N THR A 144 -31.27 30.44 14.87
CA THR A 144 -30.92 30.23 13.48
C THR A 144 -31.45 31.38 12.60
N ASP A 145 -30.57 32.04 11.89
CA ASP A 145 -30.93 33.07 10.89
C ASP A 145 -30.45 32.69 9.48
N ARG A 146 -31.38 32.58 8.57
CA ARG A 146 -31.16 32.14 7.18
C ARG A 146 -30.14 33.02 6.44
N ALA A 147 -30.28 34.34 6.53
CA ALA A 147 -29.44 35.28 5.81
C ALA A 147 -27.99 35.23 6.32
N SER A 148 -27.80 35.21 7.64
CA SER A 148 -26.49 35.11 8.26
C SER A 148 -25.79 33.77 7.91
N LEU A 149 -26.52 32.67 7.90
CA LEU A 149 -25.98 31.34 7.54
C LEU A 149 -25.59 31.27 6.05
N LEU A 150 -26.38 31.87 5.16
CA LEU A 150 -26.03 31.93 3.73
C LEU A 150 -24.74 32.71 3.52
N LEU A 151 -24.59 33.86 4.17
CA LEU A 151 -23.38 34.66 4.10
C LEU A 151 -22.16 33.92 4.67
N GLU A 152 -22.33 33.15 5.75
CA GLU A 152 -21.26 32.32 6.29
C GLU A 152 -20.83 31.22 5.32
N VAL A 153 -21.80 30.52 4.71
CA VAL A 153 -21.56 29.48 3.70
C VAL A 153 -20.85 30.08 2.49
N GLN A 154 -21.29 31.22 1.98
CA GLN A 154 -20.65 31.93 0.88
C GLN A 154 -19.20 32.31 1.21
N LYS A 155 -18.95 32.85 2.40
CA LYS A 155 -17.60 33.28 2.82
C LYS A 155 -16.63 32.12 3.04
N LYS A 156 -17.10 30.99 3.60
CA LYS A 156 -16.23 29.88 4.02
C LYS A 156 -16.09 28.77 2.96
N LEU A 157 -17.09 28.57 2.13
CA LEU A 157 -17.09 27.50 1.14
C LEU A 157 -16.94 28.03 -0.28
N ASP A 158 -17.95 28.76 -0.81
CA ASP A 158 -17.91 29.32 -2.16
C ASP A 158 -18.97 30.43 -2.29
N ASP A 159 -18.62 31.55 -2.91
CA ASP A 159 -19.50 32.70 -3.16
C ASP A 159 -20.66 32.40 -4.13
N HIS A 160 -20.57 31.30 -4.91
CA HIS A 160 -21.65 30.80 -5.78
C HIS A 160 -22.63 29.85 -5.05
N CYS A 161 -22.64 29.83 -3.73
CA CYS A 161 -23.71 29.19 -2.95
C CYS A 161 -24.97 30.08 -2.99
N ILE A 162 -26.03 29.58 -3.59
CA ILE A 162 -27.26 30.34 -3.88
C ILE A 162 -28.47 29.67 -3.20
N ASP A 163 -29.32 30.46 -2.58
CA ASP A 163 -30.53 29.99 -1.92
C ASP A 163 -31.64 29.66 -2.94
N PHE A 164 -31.84 28.36 -3.17
CA PHE A 164 -32.86 27.84 -4.08
C PHE A 164 -34.22 27.61 -3.40
N SER A 165 -34.30 27.74 -2.07
CA SER A 165 -35.52 27.58 -1.31
C SER A 165 -36.17 28.91 -0.92
N ALA A 166 -35.66 30.05 -1.43
CA ALA A 166 -36.22 31.37 -1.18
C ALA A 166 -37.55 31.63 -1.92
N ALA A 167 -37.69 31.01 -3.11
CA ALA A 167 -38.87 31.22 -3.99
C ALA A 167 -39.46 29.87 -4.43
N GLU A 168 -40.70 29.87 -4.89
CA GLU A 168 -41.37 28.67 -5.45
C GLU A 168 -40.65 28.17 -6.72
N ASP A 169 -40.16 29.06 -7.55
CA ASP A 169 -39.32 28.72 -8.72
C ASP A 169 -38.11 29.63 -8.78
N PRO A 170 -36.91 29.12 -8.35
CA PRO A 170 -35.67 29.89 -8.28
C PRO A 170 -35.16 30.37 -9.64
N LEU A 171 -35.65 29.81 -10.75
CA LEU A 171 -35.24 30.16 -12.10
C LEU A 171 -36.00 31.34 -12.71
N THR A 172 -37.12 31.66 -12.14
CA THR A 172 -37.99 32.82 -12.55
C THR A 172 -38.01 33.92 -11.49
N ASP A 173 -37.56 33.65 -10.28
CA ASP A 173 -37.39 34.68 -9.24
C ASP A 173 -36.24 35.63 -9.56
N GLY A 174 -36.53 36.94 -9.62
CA GLY A 174 -35.61 37.96 -10.12
C GLY A 174 -34.25 38.00 -9.43
N GLU A 175 -34.21 37.87 -8.11
CA GLU A 175 -32.96 37.90 -7.32
C GLU A 175 -32.13 36.61 -7.50
N THR A 176 -32.78 35.45 -7.38
CA THR A 176 -32.12 34.14 -7.49
C THR A 176 -31.68 33.86 -8.94
N ALA A 177 -32.52 34.18 -9.93
CA ALA A 177 -32.20 33.99 -11.32
C ALA A 177 -31.03 34.91 -11.77
N GLU A 178 -31.00 36.17 -11.29
CA GLU A 178 -29.89 37.09 -11.52
C GLU A 178 -28.58 36.56 -10.89
N ALA A 179 -28.62 36.07 -9.68
CA ALA A 179 -27.46 35.47 -9.01
C ALA A 179 -26.91 34.26 -9.78
N ILE A 180 -27.78 33.40 -10.32
CA ILE A 180 -27.40 32.28 -11.19
C ILE A 180 -26.78 32.79 -12.51
N ALA A 181 -27.40 33.79 -13.15
CA ALA A 181 -26.94 34.34 -14.41
C ALA A 181 -25.54 34.96 -14.29
N LEU A 182 -25.23 35.62 -13.17
CA LEU A 182 -23.93 36.25 -12.92
C LEU A 182 -22.77 35.28 -12.85
N CYS A 183 -23.03 33.95 -12.64
CA CYS A 183 -21.99 32.91 -12.52
C CYS A 183 -21.37 32.53 -13.89
N GLU A 184 -21.99 32.86 -15.04
CA GLU A 184 -21.45 32.57 -16.38
C GLU A 184 -21.90 33.62 -17.39
N GLU A 185 -20.95 34.23 -18.13
CA GLU A 185 -21.21 35.32 -19.07
C GLU A 185 -22.26 34.95 -20.13
N SER A 186 -22.20 33.74 -20.69
CA SER A 186 -23.16 33.30 -21.71
C SER A 186 -24.58 33.13 -21.14
N LEU A 187 -24.69 32.81 -19.85
CA LEU A 187 -25.98 32.69 -19.19
C LEU A 187 -26.57 34.08 -18.84
N LEU A 188 -25.68 35.04 -18.48
CA LEU A 188 -26.08 36.40 -18.23
C LEU A 188 -26.63 37.08 -19.52
N GLU A 189 -25.98 36.87 -20.68
CA GLU A 189 -26.50 37.36 -21.95
C GLU A 189 -27.88 36.79 -22.24
N GLN A 190 -28.06 35.47 -22.08
CA GLN A 190 -29.35 34.82 -22.28
C GLN A 190 -30.43 35.36 -21.33
N TYR A 191 -30.08 35.53 -20.03
CA TYR A 191 -31.02 36.07 -19.03
C TYR A 191 -31.43 37.51 -19.34
N LEU A 192 -30.50 38.35 -19.77
CA LEU A 192 -30.82 39.72 -20.20
C LEU A 192 -31.71 39.78 -21.42
N GLU A 193 -31.67 38.78 -22.32
CA GLU A 193 -32.54 38.72 -23.50
C GLU A 193 -33.92 38.13 -23.20
N THR A 194 -34.01 37.09 -22.37
CA THR A 194 -35.24 36.28 -22.17
C THR A 194 -35.90 36.53 -20.83
N GLY A 195 -35.20 37.04 -19.82
CA GLY A 195 -35.69 37.22 -18.46
C GLY A 195 -35.84 35.92 -17.66
N GLU A 196 -35.43 34.77 -18.23
CA GLU A 196 -35.60 33.44 -17.62
C GLU A 196 -34.34 32.59 -17.82
N ILE A 197 -34.10 31.68 -16.86
CA ILE A 197 -33.06 30.64 -16.94
C ILE A 197 -33.71 29.31 -17.19
N ARG A 198 -33.22 28.56 -18.19
CA ARG A 198 -33.73 27.21 -18.48
C ARG A 198 -33.22 26.20 -17.45
N LYS A 199 -34.06 25.21 -17.11
CA LYS A 199 -33.72 24.14 -16.16
C LYS A 199 -32.47 23.36 -16.57
N GLU A 200 -32.30 23.12 -17.85
CA GLU A 200 -31.14 22.42 -18.42
C GLU A 200 -29.82 23.20 -18.23
N ASP A 201 -29.86 24.54 -18.28
CA ASP A 201 -28.71 25.39 -18.09
C ASP A 201 -28.31 25.43 -16.61
N ALA A 202 -29.28 25.57 -15.70
CA ALA A 202 -29.05 25.47 -14.25
C ALA A 202 -28.47 24.09 -13.87
N ALA A 203 -29.06 23.00 -14.40
CA ALA A 203 -28.56 21.64 -14.17
C ALA A 203 -27.12 21.45 -14.66
N ARG A 204 -26.77 22.02 -15.82
CA ARG A 204 -25.41 22.02 -16.37
C ARG A 204 -24.43 22.79 -15.48
N MET A 205 -24.85 23.93 -14.93
CA MET A 205 -24.03 24.75 -14.04
C MET A 205 -23.73 24.02 -12.72
N ILE A 206 -24.74 23.37 -12.14
CA ILE A 206 -24.59 22.51 -10.95
C ILE A 206 -23.65 21.36 -11.25
N ALA A 207 -23.87 20.63 -12.37
CA ALA A 207 -23.03 19.50 -12.77
C ALA A 207 -21.56 19.88 -13.00
N ARG A 208 -21.26 21.14 -13.36
CA ARG A 208 -19.91 21.69 -13.55
C ARG A 208 -19.36 22.40 -12.30
N ARG A 209 -20.06 22.33 -11.17
CA ARG A 209 -19.68 23.00 -9.92
C ARG A 209 -19.50 24.52 -10.08
N LYS A 210 -20.33 25.17 -10.89
CA LYS A 210 -20.38 26.63 -11.07
C LYS A 210 -21.35 27.30 -10.11
N ILE A 211 -22.39 26.60 -9.70
CA ILE A 211 -23.36 27.02 -8.69
C ILE A 211 -23.62 25.87 -7.71
N PHE A 212 -23.97 26.22 -6.48
CA PHE A 212 -24.25 25.29 -5.40
C PHE A 212 -25.59 25.63 -4.76
N PRO A 213 -26.65 24.88 -5.10
CA PRO A 213 -28.00 25.13 -4.55
C PRO A 213 -28.03 24.89 -3.04
N CYS A 214 -28.48 25.87 -2.29
CA CYS A 214 -28.70 25.80 -0.83
C CYS A 214 -30.20 25.65 -0.52
N TYR A 215 -30.52 24.71 0.36
CA TYR A 215 -31.85 24.48 0.87
C TYR A 215 -31.84 24.59 2.40
N PHE A 216 -32.87 25.21 2.98
CA PHE A 216 -33.00 25.42 4.41
C PHE A 216 -34.16 24.64 4.95
N GLY A 217 -33.98 23.88 6.06
CA GLY A 217 -35.06 23.08 6.58
C GLY A 217 -34.76 22.40 7.94
N SER A 218 -35.66 21.49 8.28
CA SER A 218 -35.52 20.61 9.42
C SER A 218 -35.87 19.18 9.02
N ALA A 219 -34.87 18.33 8.92
CA ALA A 219 -35.05 16.92 8.59
C ALA A 219 -35.96 16.21 9.60
N LEU A 220 -35.84 16.55 10.89
CA LEU A 220 -36.68 16.02 11.97
C LEU A 220 -38.16 16.34 11.79
N LYS A 221 -38.46 17.52 11.23
CA LYS A 221 -39.83 17.98 10.98
C LYS A 221 -40.30 17.82 9.55
N LEU A 222 -39.48 17.18 8.70
CA LEU A 222 -39.69 16.98 7.25
C LEU A 222 -39.83 18.29 6.47
N GLN A 223 -39.32 19.41 7.00
CA GLN A 223 -39.37 20.72 6.34
C GLN A 223 -38.18 20.91 5.40
N GLY A 224 -38.42 21.38 4.18
CA GLY A 224 -37.39 21.58 3.16
C GLY A 224 -36.86 20.30 2.50
N VAL A 225 -37.29 19.11 2.97
CA VAL A 225 -36.78 17.83 2.47
C VAL A 225 -37.40 17.46 1.12
N GLN A 226 -38.70 17.78 0.93
CA GLN A 226 -39.37 17.52 -0.35
C GLN A 226 -38.81 18.42 -1.44
N GLU A 227 -38.53 19.68 -1.14
CA GLU A 227 -37.92 20.66 -2.02
C GLU A 227 -36.52 20.22 -2.46
N LEU A 228 -35.72 19.67 -1.54
CA LEU A 228 -34.42 19.08 -1.86
C LEU A 228 -34.55 17.86 -2.79
N LEU A 229 -35.52 16.96 -2.55
CA LEU A 229 -35.80 15.79 -3.38
C LEU A 229 -36.22 16.18 -4.81
N ASP A 230 -37.10 17.17 -4.90
CA ASP A 230 -37.54 17.70 -6.21
C ASP A 230 -36.40 18.36 -6.96
N ALA A 231 -35.50 19.06 -6.26
CA ALA A 231 -34.29 19.65 -6.83
C ALA A 231 -33.32 18.58 -7.34
N LEU A 232 -33.05 17.54 -6.54
CA LEU A 232 -32.21 16.43 -6.98
C LEU A 232 -32.78 15.76 -8.23
N ARG A 233 -34.09 15.55 -8.30
CA ARG A 233 -34.74 14.99 -9.47
C ARG A 233 -34.64 15.88 -10.72
N VAL A 234 -34.83 17.20 -10.55
CA VAL A 234 -34.91 18.17 -11.65
C VAL A 234 -33.52 18.54 -12.17
N TYR A 235 -32.57 18.78 -11.27
CA TYR A 235 -31.27 19.36 -11.63
C TYR A 235 -30.13 18.31 -11.72
N SER A 236 -30.37 17.04 -11.37
CA SER A 236 -29.34 16.02 -11.58
C SER A 236 -29.30 15.57 -13.03
N VAL A 237 -28.13 15.57 -13.60
CA VAL A 237 -27.84 15.09 -14.96
C VAL A 237 -27.15 13.74 -14.88
N GLN A 238 -27.71 12.72 -15.52
CA GLN A 238 -27.05 11.42 -15.62
C GLN A 238 -25.79 11.52 -16.47
N LYS A 239 -24.68 10.97 -15.96
CA LYS A 239 -23.43 10.86 -16.72
C LYS A 239 -23.62 9.92 -17.92
N SER A 240 -22.98 10.25 -19.04
CA SER A 240 -22.87 9.35 -20.17
C SER A 240 -21.81 8.29 -19.88
N TYR A 241 -22.17 7.02 -19.97
CA TYR A 241 -21.27 5.91 -19.71
C TYR A 241 -20.85 5.24 -21.04
N PRO A 242 -19.59 4.76 -21.15
CA PRO A 242 -19.14 4.00 -22.31
C PRO A 242 -19.88 2.65 -22.40
N GLU A 243 -19.92 2.08 -23.62
CA GLU A 243 -20.54 0.77 -23.86
C GLU A 243 -19.67 -0.38 -23.32
N GLU A 244 -18.37 -0.18 -23.21
CA GLU A 244 -17.42 -1.14 -22.66
C GLU A 244 -17.58 -1.25 -21.14
N PHE A 245 -17.48 -2.49 -20.62
CA PHE A 245 -17.58 -2.72 -19.19
C PHE A 245 -16.48 -1.97 -18.43
N ALA A 246 -16.90 -1.21 -17.43
CA ALA A 246 -16.05 -0.53 -16.48
C ALA A 246 -16.73 -0.50 -15.11
N ALA A 247 -15.98 -0.70 -14.04
CA ALA A 247 -16.50 -0.59 -12.68
C ALA A 247 -15.44 -0.03 -11.72
N ARG A 248 -15.89 0.61 -10.63
CA ARG A 248 -15.05 1.07 -9.52
C ARG A 248 -15.46 0.38 -8.24
N VAL A 249 -14.53 -0.35 -7.63
CA VAL A 249 -14.70 -0.95 -6.31
C VAL A 249 -14.46 0.14 -5.25
N TYR A 250 -15.40 0.34 -4.33
CA TYR A 250 -15.23 1.35 -3.29
C TYR A 250 -15.21 0.78 -1.88
N LYS A 251 -15.70 -0.46 -1.69
CA LYS A 251 -15.79 -1.08 -0.37
C LYS A 251 -15.74 -2.61 -0.49
N ILE A 252 -15.08 -3.23 0.46
CA ILE A 252 -15.17 -4.66 0.72
C ILE A 252 -15.89 -4.84 2.05
N SER A 253 -16.76 -5.84 2.14
CA SER A 253 -17.42 -6.23 3.40
C SER A 253 -17.68 -7.73 3.45
N ARG A 254 -18.20 -8.21 4.56
CA ARG A 254 -18.62 -9.61 4.71
C ARG A 254 -20.08 -9.64 5.18
N ASP A 255 -20.86 -10.59 4.65
CA ASP A 255 -22.23 -10.82 5.11
C ASP A 255 -22.25 -11.62 6.44
N GLU A 256 -23.43 -11.78 7.03
CA GLU A 256 -23.62 -12.53 8.28
C GLU A 256 -23.12 -13.99 8.23
N GLN A 257 -22.95 -14.54 7.03
CA GLN A 257 -22.40 -15.88 6.78
C GLN A 257 -20.88 -15.88 6.57
N GLY A 258 -20.25 -14.70 6.65
CA GLY A 258 -18.82 -14.50 6.42
C GLY A 258 -18.42 -14.48 4.94
N SER A 259 -19.38 -14.47 4.01
CA SER A 259 -19.09 -14.40 2.57
C SER A 259 -18.61 -13.00 2.21
N ARG A 260 -17.52 -12.93 1.43
CA ARG A 260 -16.95 -11.66 0.96
C ARG A 260 -17.86 -11.00 -0.07
N LEU A 261 -18.11 -9.72 0.12
CA LEU A 261 -18.88 -8.84 -0.75
C LEU A 261 -17.97 -7.74 -1.30
N THR A 262 -17.90 -7.64 -2.61
CA THR A 262 -17.22 -6.54 -3.32
C THR A 262 -18.25 -5.52 -3.76
N HIS A 263 -18.27 -4.35 -3.14
CA HIS A 263 -19.17 -3.26 -3.48
C HIS A 263 -18.56 -2.40 -4.58
N MET A 264 -19.30 -2.19 -5.67
CA MET A 264 -18.81 -1.44 -6.82
C MET A 264 -19.92 -0.65 -7.49
N LYS A 265 -19.53 0.43 -8.17
CA LYS A 265 -20.40 1.12 -9.14
C LYS A 265 -20.00 0.72 -10.54
N ILE A 266 -21.00 0.41 -11.36
CA ILE A 266 -20.81 0.15 -12.78
C ILE A 266 -20.64 1.49 -13.52
N MET A 267 -19.47 1.70 -14.12
CA MET A 267 -19.05 2.94 -14.77
C MET A 267 -19.08 2.84 -16.30
N GLY A 268 -19.49 1.69 -16.84
CA GLY A 268 -19.65 1.44 -18.28
C GLY A 268 -20.23 0.08 -18.55
N GLY A 269 -20.94 -0.08 -19.65
CA GLY A 269 -21.55 -1.34 -20.07
C GLY A 269 -22.52 -1.92 -19.06
N SER A 270 -22.43 -3.22 -18.83
CA SER A 270 -23.22 -3.93 -17.81
C SER A 270 -22.45 -5.12 -17.24
N LEU A 271 -22.76 -5.51 -16.02
CA LEU A 271 -22.23 -6.68 -15.33
C LEU A 271 -23.29 -7.77 -15.22
N LYS A 272 -22.99 -8.97 -15.69
CA LYS A 272 -23.91 -10.13 -15.63
C LYS A 272 -23.42 -11.17 -14.63
N VAL A 273 -24.36 -11.88 -14.01
CA VAL A 273 -24.05 -13.08 -13.22
C VAL A 273 -23.34 -14.10 -14.10
N LYS A 274 -22.28 -14.71 -13.57
CA LYS A 274 -21.34 -15.62 -14.25
C LYS A 274 -20.37 -14.93 -15.22
N ALA A 275 -20.37 -13.60 -15.34
CA ALA A 275 -19.29 -12.91 -16.04
C ALA A 275 -17.95 -13.21 -15.35
N VAL A 276 -16.92 -13.27 -16.17
CA VAL A 276 -15.52 -13.41 -15.71
C VAL A 276 -14.91 -12.03 -15.71
N LEU A 277 -14.37 -11.63 -14.60
CA LEU A 277 -13.67 -10.36 -14.42
C LEU A 277 -12.18 -10.61 -14.28
N HIS A 278 -11.42 -9.66 -14.76
CA HIS A 278 -9.96 -9.63 -14.67
C HIS A 278 -9.55 -8.35 -13.96
N GLY A 279 -8.59 -8.45 -13.07
CA GLY A 279 -8.02 -7.30 -12.36
C GLY A 279 -6.57 -7.55 -12.01
N GLY A 280 -5.94 -6.58 -11.34
CA GLY A 280 -4.52 -6.58 -11.06
C GLY A 280 -3.68 -6.36 -12.33
N ASP A 281 -2.39 -6.08 -12.14
CA ASP A 281 -1.42 -5.93 -13.22
C ASP A 281 -0.21 -6.85 -12.95
N GLY A 282 0.37 -7.41 -13.99
CA GLY A 282 1.57 -8.26 -13.91
C GLY A 282 1.36 -9.53 -13.07
N GLU A 283 2.16 -9.71 -12.03
CA GLU A 283 2.14 -10.90 -11.16
C GLU A 283 0.89 -11.01 -10.29
N ASP A 284 0.24 -9.89 -9.98
CA ASP A 284 -1.00 -9.83 -9.20
C ASP A 284 -2.26 -9.93 -10.08
N ALA A 285 -2.13 -10.22 -11.37
CA ALA A 285 -3.27 -10.39 -12.27
C ALA A 285 -4.14 -11.57 -11.84
N TRP A 286 -5.45 -11.35 -11.78
CA TRP A 286 -6.41 -12.36 -11.36
C TRP A 286 -7.59 -12.45 -12.33
N GLU A 287 -8.18 -13.64 -12.40
CA GLU A 287 -9.40 -13.93 -13.15
C GLU A 287 -10.39 -14.63 -12.23
N GLU A 288 -11.54 -13.98 -12.01
CA GLU A 288 -12.57 -14.50 -11.09
C GLU A 288 -13.97 -14.35 -11.67
N LYS A 289 -14.87 -15.21 -11.19
CA LYS A 289 -16.22 -15.31 -11.69
C LYS A 289 -17.22 -14.71 -10.73
N VAL A 290 -18.09 -13.84 -11.25
CA VAL A 290 -19.23 -13.30 -10.53
C VAL A 290 -20.25 -14.40 -10.23
N ASN A 291 -20.49 -14.66 -8.93
CA ASN A 291 -21.47 -15.66 -8.50
C ASN A 291 -22.88 -15.08 -8.36
N GLN A 292 -23.00 -13.93 -7.71
CA GLN A 292 -24.27 -13.25 -7.47
C GLN A 292 -24.06 -11.74 -7.50
N ILE A 293 -25.06 -11.01 -7.98
CA ILE A 293 -25.11 -9.55 -7.93
C ILE A 293 -26.26 -9.17 -7.00
N ARG A 294 -26.00 -8.33 -6.02
CA ARG A 294 -26.94 -7.85 -5.00
C ARG A 294 -27.08 -6.34 -5.07
N ILE A 295 -28.29 -5.85 -5.13
CA ILE A 295 -28.60 -4.43 -4.90
C ILE A 295 -28.99 -4.32 -3.43
N CYS A 296 -28.23 -3.55 -2.64
CA CYS A 296 -28.44 -3.46 -1.20
C CYS A 296 -29.30 -2.25 -0.85
N SER A 297 -30.18 -2.40 0.16
CA SER A 297 -30.97 -1.30 0.71
C SER A 297 -31.13 -1.52 2.22
N GLY A 298 -30.39 -0.76 3.02
CA GLY A 298 -30.25 -1.00 4.45
C GLY A 298 -29.73 -2.41 4.77
N GLY A 299 -30.39 -3.15 5.64
CA GLY A 299 -30.05 -4.55 5.96
C GLY A 299 -30.55 -5.59 4.95
N ASN A 300 -31.29 -5.20 3.93
CA ASN A 300 -31.88 -6.09 2.92
C ASN A 300 -31.10 -5.99 1.60
N PHE A 301 -31.24 -7.01 0.76
CA PHE A 301 -30.74 -6.95 -0.60
C PHE A 301 -31.69 -7.65 -1.59
N GLN A 302 -31.65 -7.21 -2.84
CA GLN A 302 -32.31 -7.86 -3.96
C GLN A 302 -31.25 -8.48 -4.89
N ALA A 303 -31.37 -9.77 -5.17
CA ALA A 303 -30.51 -10.42 -6.15
C ALA A 303 -30.99 -10.10 -7.57
N VAL A 304 -30.06 -9.65 -8.43
CA VAL A 304 -30.33 -9.33 -9.84
C VAL A 304 -29.43 -10.14 -10.76
N ASN A 305 -29.87 -10.36 -12.01
CA ASN A 305 -29.07 -11.10 -12.99
C ASN A 305 -28.07 -10.20 -13.74
N GLU A 306 -28.35 -8.90 -13.77
CA GLU A 306 -27.54 -7.91 -14.51
C GLU A 306 -27.62 -6.56 -13.78
N ALA A 307 -26.49 -5.88 -13.65
CA ALA A 307 -26.38 -4.49 -13.20
C ALA A 307 -25.90 -3.62 -14.36
N GLN A 308 -26.59 -2.51 -14.61
CA GLN A 308 -26.30 -1.59 -15.71
C GLN A 308 -25.39 -0.43 -15.25
N ALA A 309 -24.80 0.28 -16.21
CA ALA A 309 -24.00 1.47 -15.94
C ALA A 309 -24.81 2.52 -15.13
N GLY A 310 -24.18 3.08 -14.10
CA GLY A 310 -24.77 3.98 -13.12
C GLY A 310 -25.21 3.30 -11.82
N MET A 311 -25.49 1.99 -11.84
CA MET A 311 -25.94 1.24 -10.66
C MET A 311 -24.79 0.94 -9.69
N VAL A 312 -25.12 0.94 -8.40
CA VAL A 312 -24.22 0.48 -7.32
C VAL A 312 -24.68 -0.90 -6.86
N CYS A 313 -23.77 -1.86 -6.84
CA CYS A 313 -24.09 -3.23 -6.47
C CYS A 313 -22.99 -3.87 -5.60
N ALA A 314 -23.36 -4.93 -4.88
CA ALA A 314 -22.43 -5.81 -4.19
C ALA A 314 -22.35 -7.15 -4.93
N VAL A 315 -21.14 -7.65 -5.10
CA VAL A 315 -20.88 -8.87 -5.89
C VAL A 315 -20.22 -9.92 -5.02
N THR A 316 -20.64 -11.18 -5.16
CA THR A 316 -19.96 -12.33 -4.54
C THR A 316 -19.16 -13.11 -5.56
N GLY A 317 -18.10 -13.79 -5.10
CA GLY A 317 -17.24 -14.63 -5.94
C GLY A 317 -15.93 -13.97 -6.37
N LEU A 318 -15.67 -12.75 -5.92
CA LEU A 318 -14.42 -12.03 -6.13
C LEU A 318 -13.64 -12.00 -4.80
N ASN A 319 -12.40 -12.53 -4.81
CA ASN A 319 -11.56 -12.66 -3.61
C ASN A 319 -10.32 -11.75 -3.65
N HIS A 320 -9.88 -11.34 -4.84
CA HIS A 320 -8.66 -10.56 -5.02
C HIS A 320 -8.90 -9.06 -5.23
N THR A 321 -10.16 -8.63 -5.42
CA THR A 321 -10.49 -7.21 -5.58
C THR A 321 -10.10 -6.39 -4.34
N LYS A 322 -9.64 -5.16 -4.55
CA LYS A 322 -9.27 -4.21 -3.48
C LYS A 322 -10.19 -2.98 -3.52
N ALA A 323 -10.41 -2.35 -2.37
CA ALA A 323 -11.10 -1.07 -2.33
C ALA A 323 -10.26 -0.02 -3.10
N GLY A 324 -10.94 0.81 -3.93
CA GLY A 324 -10.27 1.76 -4.84
C GLY A 324 -9.87 1.19 -6.19
N GLU A 325 -9.97 -0.13 -6.42
CA GLU A 325 -9.57 -0.76 -7.67
C GLU A 325 -10.59 -0.47 -8.80
N GLY A 326 -10.06 -0.19 -9.99
CA GLY A 326 -10.84 -0.08 -11.22
C GLY A 326 -10.82 -1.36 -12.03
N LEU A 327 -11.97 -1.78 -12.53
CA LEU A 327 -12.16 -3.00 -13.31
C LEU A 327 -12.57 -2.69 -14.75
N GLY A 328 -12.16 -3.54 -15.67
CA GLY A 328 -12.50 -3.41 -17.10
C GLY A 328 -11.75 -2.25 -17.77
N ALA A 329 -12.47 -1.36 -18.46
CA ALA A 329 -11.88 -0.21 -19.15
C ALA A 329 -11.35 0.87 -18.18
N GLN A 330 -11.77 0.85 -16.92
CA GLN A 330 -11.31 1.78 -15.89
C GLN A 330 -10.25 1.13 -15.01
N ARG A 331 -9.01 1.10 -15.50
CA ARG A 331 -7.87 0.56 -14.75
C ARG A 331 -7.28 1.58 -13.78
N GLY A 332 -6.55 1.09 -12.80
CA GLY A 332 -5.82 1.85 -11.79
C GLY A 332 -6.45 1.75 -10.41
N VAL A 333 -5.61 1.93 -9.40
CA VAL A 333 -6.00 1.95 -7.99
C VAL A 333 -6.06 3.40 -7.53
N TYR A 334 -7.10 3.74 -6.80
CA TYR A 334 -7.27 5.04 -6.20
C TYR A 334 -6.89 4.98 -4.71
N LEU A 335 -5.94 5.81 -4.30
CA LEU A 335 -5.52 5.89 -2.91
C LEU A 335 -6.21 7.09 -2.22
N PRO A 336 -6.75 6.92 -1.00
CA PRO A 336 -7.28 8.01 -0.20
C PRO A 336 -6.21 9.06 0.12
N VAL A 337 -6.63 10.29 0.39
CA VAL A 337 -5.76 11.38 0.85
C VAL A 337 -5.68 11.40 2.37
N LEU A 338 -6.78 10.97 3.01
CA LEU A 338 -6.87 10.93 4.46
C LEU A 338 -6.26 9.62 4.96
N GLU A 339 -5.05 9.71 5.51
CA GLU A 339 -4.32 8.57 6.06
C GLU A 339 -4.32 8.61 7.60
N PRO A 340 -4.32 7.43 8.27
CA PRO A 340 -4.13 7.35 9.70
C PRO A 340 -2.76 7.86 10.13
N VAL A 341 -2.70 8.56 11.24
CA VAL A 341 -1.45 9.14 11.79
C VAL A 341 -1.05 8.55 13.12
N LEU A 342 -1.87 7.66 13.68
CA LEU A 342 -1.63 7.01 14.97
C LEU A 342 -1.46 5.51 14.75
N SER A 343 -0.42 4.93 15.30
CA SER A 343 -0.16 3.49 15.29
C SER A 343 -0.35 2.92 16.69
N TYR A 344 -1.18 1.91 16.83
CA TYR A 344 -1.49 1.28 18.09
C TYR A 344 -1.06 -0.19 18.10
N GLN A 345 -0.38 -0.59 19.19
CA GLN A 345 -0.14 -1.99 19.47
C GLN A 345 -1.44 -2.70 19.83
N ILE A 346 -1.76 -3.79 19.16
CA ILE A 346 -2.89 -4.66 19.52
C ILE A 346 -2.37 -5.78 20.43
N ARG A 347 -2.73 -5.71 21.71
CA ARG A 347 -2.39 -6.73 22.69
C ARG A 347 -3.43 -7.83 22.65
N ILE A 348 -2.99 -9.02 22.31
CA ILE A 348 -3.83 -10.23 22.28
C ILE A 348 -3.66 -11.03 23.59
N PRO A 349 -4.67 -11.81 24.02
CA PRO A 349 -4.54 -12.72 25.16
C PRO A 349 -3.41 -13.75 24.97
N GLU A 350 -2.79 -14.17 26.08
CA GLU A 350 -1.64 -15.09 26.05
C GLU A 350 -1.98 -16.49 25.51
N ASP A 351 -3.26 -16.88 25.56
CA ASP A 351 -3.77 -18.16 25.04
C ASP A 351 -4.01 -18.13 23.52
N CYS A 352 -3.86 -16.99 22.86
CA CYS A 352 -4.04 -16.82 21.43
C CYS A 352 -2.72 -16.98 20.66
N ASP A 353 -2.74 -17.77 19.58
CA ASP A 353 -1.63 -17.84 18.64
C ASP A 353 -1.52 -16.57 17.82
N VAL A 354 -0.38 -15.87 17.92
CA VAL A 354 -0.15 -14.56 17.26
C VAL A 354 -0.30 -14.66 15.74
N HIS A 355 0.24 -15.72 15.12
CA HIS A 355 0.23 -15.86 13.67
C HIS A 355 -1.18 -16.13 13.12
N GLN A 356 -1.98 -16.96 13.83
CA GLN A 356 -3.37 -17.20 13.43
C GLN A 356 -4.22 -15.95 13.65
N THR A 357 -3.96 -15.21 14.73
CA THR A 357 -4.65 -13.96 15.04
C THR A 357 -4.33 -12.88 14.01
N TYR A 358 -3.06 -12.74 13.62
CA TYR A 358 -2.65 -11.83 12.55
C TYR A 358 -3.38 -12.13 11.23
N ARG A 359 -3.49 -13.40 10.83
CA ARG A 359 -4.26 -13.78 9.63
C ARG A 359 -5.75 -13.42 9.70
N LYS A 360 -6.34 -13.47 10.90
CA LYS A 360 -7.72 -13.01 11.11
C LYS A 360 -7.83 -11.49 10.97
N PHE A 361 -6.83 -10.76 11.47
CA PHE A 361 -6.81 -9.30 11.38
C PHE A 361 -6.59 -8.80 9.95
N LEU A 362 -5.84 -9.52 9.12
CA LEU A 362 -5.74 -9.20 7.69
C LEU A 362 -7.10 -9.21 6.97
N GLN A 363 -8.11 -9.96 7.48
CA GLN A 363 -9.47 -9.87 6.94
C GLN A 363 -10.15 -8.53 7.25
N LEU A 364 -9.76 -7.86 8.35
CA LEU A 364 -10.23 -6.52 8.67
C LEU A 364 -9.55 -5.49 7.77
N GLU A 365 -8.27 -5.68 7.47
CA GLU A 365 -7.52 -4.83 6.53
C GLU A 365 -8.06 -4.94 5.09
N GLU A 366 -8.57 -6.11 4.65
CA GLU A 366 -9.28 -6.21 3.37
C GLU A 366 -10.50 -5.28 3.30
N GLU A 367 -11.20 -5.09 4.42
CA GLU A 367 -12.40 -4.24 4.53
C GLU A 367 -12.03 -2.77 4.74
N GLU A 368 -10.99 -2.51 5.54
CA GLU A 368 -10.45 -1.19 5.88
C GLU A 368 -8.93 -1.17 5.61
N PRO A 369 -8.51 -0.93 4.37
CA PRO A 369 -7.09 -0.97 3.99
C PRO A 369 -6.20 0.00 4.77
N GLU A 370 -6.78 1.09 5.26
CA GLU A 370 -6.08 2.13 6.02
C GLU A 370 -5.60 1.65 7.40
N LEU A 371 -6.06 0.47 7.87
CA LEU A 371 -5.59 -0.11 9.13
C LEU A 371 -4.11 -0.48 9.10
N HIS A 372 -3.52 -0.71 7.95
CA HIS A 372 -2.10 -1.07 7.77
C HIS A 372 -1.61 -1.99 8.88
N ILE A 373 -2.22 -3.19 8.96
CA ILE A 373 -1.96 -4.14 10.05
C ILE A 373 -0.60 -4.79 9.84
N THR A 374 0.34 -4.50 10.72
CA THR A 374 1.70 -5.02 10.64
C THR A 374 2.02 -5.95 11.82
N TRP A 375 2.84 -6.95 11.56
CA TRP A 375 3.32 -7.88 12.57
C TRP A 375 4.83 -7.76 12.72
N ASN A 376 5.27 -7.26 13.88
CA ASN A 376 6.67 -7.30 14.25
C ASN A 376 7.03 -8.71 14.72
N LYS A 377 7.74 -9.46 13.89
CA LYS A 377 8.11 -10.87 14.16
C LYS A 377 9.11 -11.01 15.30
N GLU A 378 9.96 -10.02 15.54
CA GLU A 378 11.00 -10.06 16.59
C GLU A 378 10.39 -9.91 17.98
N LEU A 379 9.42 -9.00 18.11
CA LEU A 379 8.72 -8.73 19.37
C LEU A 379 7.48 -9.60 19.55
N GLY A 380 6.96 -10.22 18.48
CA GLY A 380 5.71 -10.97 18.50
C GLY A 380 4.47 -10.07 18.63
N GLU A 381 4.57 -8.81 18.23
CA GLU A 381 3.56 -7.78 18.42
C GLU A 381 2.84 -7.44 17.11
N ILE A 382 1.54 -7.16 17.21
CA ILE A 382 0.72 -6.71 16.08
C ILE A 382 0.39 -5.24 16.28
N TYR A 383 0.50 -4.47 15.20
CA TYR A 383 0.19 -3.04 15.17
C TYR A 383 -0.89 -2.75 14.13
N ALA A 384 -1.73 -1.76 14.40
CA ALA A 384 -2.68 -1.20 13.44
C ALA A 384 -2.61 0.33 13.45
N GLN A 385 -2.79 0.94 12.28
CA GLN A 385 -2.87 2.40 12.15
C GLN A 385 -4.33 2.83 12.24
N LEU A 386 -4.60 3.90 12.98
CA LEU A 386 -5.94 4.41 13.25
C LEU A 386 -5.98 5.94 13.14
N MET A 387 -7.12 6.48 12.75
CA MET A 387 -7.36 7.92 12.66
C MET A 387 -7.55 8.56 14.05
N GLY A 388 -8.15 7.82 15.00
CA GLY A 388 -8.46 8.34 16.32
C GLY A 388 -8.87 7.29 17.35
N GLU A 389 -9.18 7.77 18.58
CA GLU A 389 -9.46 6.89 19.71
C GLU A 389 -10.82 6.16 19.60
N VAL A 390 -11.83 6.77 18.96
CA VAL A 390 -13.14 6.14 18.78
C VAL A 390 -13.01 4.90 17.91
N GLN A 391 -12.13 4.94 16.92
CA GLN A 391 -11.88 3.79 16.04
C GLN A 391 -11.26 2.61 16.79
N THR A 392 -10.42 2.84 17.85
CA THR A 392 -9.87 1.74 18.68
C THR A 392 -10.97 0.94 19.35
N GLU A 393 -12.00 1.62 19.88
CA GLU A 393 -13.12 0.94 20.56
C GLU A 393 -14.00 0.18 19.55
N VAL A 394 -14.24 0.76 18.38
CA VAL A 394 -14.97 0.08 17.31
C VAL A 394 -14.23 -1.19 16.88
N LEU A 395 -12.93 -1.09 16.61
CA LEU A 395 -12.11 -2.21 16.19
C LEU A 395 -12.03 -3.31 17.28
N LYS A 396 -11.91 -2.92 18.55
CA LYS A 396 -11.94 -3.85 19.69
C LYS A 396 -13.23 -4.67 19.72
N ASN A 397 -14.38 -4.02 19.53
CA ASN A 397 -15.65 -4.70 19.54
C ASN A 397 -15.85 -5.59 18.30
N MET A 398 -15.43 -5.13 17.11
CA MET A 398 -15.47 -5.92 15.88
C MET A 398 -14.63 -7.20 16.02
N ILE A 399 -13.41 -7.10 16.57
CA ILE A 399 -12.54 -8.25 16.82
C ILE A 399 -13.20 -9.23 17.80
N SER A 400 -13.79 -8.70 18.88
CA SER A 400 -14.48 -9.53 19.87
C SER A 400 -15.71 -10.24 19.29
N GLU A 401 -16.58 -9.51 18.57
CA GLU A 401 -17.80 -10.07 17.97
C GLU A 401 -17.49 -11.08 16.85
N ARG A 402 -16.53 -10.76 15.97
CA ARG A 402 -16.23 -11.59 14.79
C ARG A 402 -15.34 -12.79 15.08
N PHE A 403 -14.33 -12.61 15.93
CA PHE A 403 -13.30 -13.64 16.17
C PHE A 403 -13.33 -14.22 17.58
N GLY A 404 -14.13 -13.66 18.50
CA GLY A 404 -14.20 -14.09 19.89
C GLY A 404 -12.93 -13.78 20.69
N ILE A 405 -12.10 -12.81 20.23
CA ILE A 405 -10.82 -12.46 20.85
C ILE A 405 -10.98 -11.12 21.57
N ALA A 406 -10.69 -11.10 22.89
CA ALA A 406 -10.69 -9.86 23.67
C ALA A 406 -9.30 -9.19 23.55
N VAL A 407 -9.18 -8.12 22.76
CA VAL A 407 -7.95 -7.39 22.58
C VAL A 407 -7.91 -6.12 23.41
N GLU A 408 -6.69 -5.63 23.70
CA GLU A 408 -6.45 -4.32 24.26
C GLU A 408 -5.51 -3.52 23.36
N PHE A 409 -5.74 -2.20 23.31
CA PHE A 409 -4.84 -1.31 22.55
C PHE A 409 -3.83 -0.68 23.51
N GLY A 410 -2.56 -0.72 23.14
CA GLY A 410 -1.48 -0.02 23.81
C GLY A 410 -1.59 1.49 23.65
N ALA A 411 -0.64 2.23 24.21
CA ALA A 411 -0.51 3.66 23.94
C ALA A 411 -0.19 3.88 22.46
N GLY A 412 -0.96 4.75 21.80
CA GLY A 412 -0.70 5.04 20.38
C GLY A 412 0.63 5.78 20.20
N SER A 413 1.37 5.42 19.16
CA SER A 413 2.58 6.11 18.70
C SER A 413 2.26 6.93 17.44
N ILE A 414 3.11 7.91 17.16
CA ILE A 414 2.96 8.73 15.95
C ILE A 414 3.54 7.99 14.74
N VAL A 415 2.85 8.07 13.62
CA VAL A 415 3.36 7.65 12.33
C VAL A 415 4.13 8.82 11.73
N TYR A 416 5.47 8.73 11.77
CA TYR A 416 6.36 9.69 11.13
C TYR A 416 6.54 9.34 9.66
N LYS A 417 6.93 10.32 8.85
CA LYS A 417 7.38 10.16 7.48
C LYS A 417 8.75 10.81 7.29
N GLU A 418 9.44 10.48 6.21
CA GLU A 418 10.75 11.07 5.90
C GLU A 418 10.75 11.67 4.48
N THR A 419 11.50 12.75 4.29
CA THR A 419 11.74 13.36 2.98
C THR A 419 13.18 13.89 2.90
N ILE A 420 13.55 14.51 1.80
CA ILE A 420 14.86 15.13 1.60
C ILE A 420 14.73 16.66 1.48
N ALA A 421 15.76 17.39 1.95
CA ALA A 421 15.78 18.85 1.88
C ALA A 421 16.33 19.39 0.54
N GLU A 422 17.27 18.67 -0.09
CA GLU A 422 17.96 19.10 -1.31
C GLU A 422 18.02 17.97 -2.35
N PRO A 423 18.09 18.30 -3.65
CA PRO A 423 18.22 17.29 -4.70
C PRO A 423 19.50 16.46 -4.57
N VAL A 424 19.37 15.15 -4.74
CA VAL A 424 20.49 14.20 -4.65
C VAL A 424 20.41 13.18 -5.77
N ILE A 425 21.56 12.65 -6.20
CA ILE A 425 21.62 11.52 -7.14
C ILE A 425 21.97 10.28 -6.35
N GLY A 426 21.06 9.31 -6.39
CA GLY A 426 21.25 7.97 -5.86
C GLY A 426 21.77 7.02 -6.93
N ILE A 427 22.81 6.24 -6.59
CA ILE A 427 23.47 5.29 -7.49
C ILE A 427 23.35 3.89 -6.90
N GLY A 428 22.79 2.97 -7.65
CA GLY A 428 22.71 1.58 -7.27
C GLY A 428 23.32 0.68 -8.32
N HIS A 429 24.20 -0.22 -7.85
CA HIS A 429 24.87 -1.19 -8.71
C HIS A 429 24.65 -2.59 -8.14
N PHE A 430 24.35 -3.54 -9.03
CA PHE A 430 24.18 -4.92 -8.68
C PHE A 430 24.85 -5.82 -9.70
N GLU A 431 26.04 -6.34 -9.35
CA GLU A 431 26.88 -7.16 -10.21
C GLU A 431 27.46 -8.36 -9.45
N PRO A 432 26.61 -9.27 -8.92
CA PRO A 432 27.11 -10.58 -8.53
C PRO A 432 27.49 -11.39 -9.77
N LEU A 433 28.18 -12.51 -9.60
CA LEU A 433 28.69 -13.33 -10.71
C LEU A 433 27.56 -13.65 -11.72
N ARG A 434 27.74 -13.24 -12.99
CA ARG A 434 26.80 -13.38 -14.12
C ARG A 434 25.53 -12.52 -14.06
N HIS A 435 25.46 -11.54 -13.18
CA HIS A 435 24.40 -10.54 -13.13
C HIS A 435 24.99 -9.15 -13.34
N TYR A 436 24.19 -8.21 -13.82
CA TYR A 436 24.64 -6.84 -14.01
C TYR A 436 23.45 -5.90 -14.14
N ALA A 437 23.34 -4.93 -13.26
CA ALA A 437 22.47 -3.78 -13.42
C ALA A 437 23.05 -2.56 -12.71
N GLU A 438 22.94 -1.39 -13.33
CA GLU A 438 23.25 -0.10 -12.72
C GLU A 438 22.12 0.89 -12.97
N VAL A 439 21.73 1.62 -11.93
CA VAL A 439 20.62 2.57 -11.93
C VAL A 439 21.05 3.87 -11.26
N HIS A 440 20.79 5.00 -11.90
CA HIS A 440 21.00 6.33 -11.35
C HIS A 440 19.68 7.07 -11.27
N LEU A 441 19.30 7.48 -10.06
CA LEU A 441 18.06 8.16 -9.74
C LEU A 441 18.37 9.59 -9.30
N LEU A 442 17.76 10.59 -9.92
CA LEU A 442 17.71 11.94 -9.39
C LEU A 442 16.49 12.01 -8.45
N MET A 443 16.74 12.31 -7.19
CA MET A 443 15.71 12.50 -6.18
C MET A 443 15.64 13.98 -5.83
N GLU A 444 14.48 14.57 -5.93
CA GLU A 444 14.21 15.97 -5.69
C GLU A 444 13.10 16.11 -4.64
N PRO A 445 13.19 17.09 -3.72
CA PRO A 445 12.09 17.34 -2.80
C PRO A 445 10.84 17.76 -3.58
N GLY A 446 9.69 17.19 -3.20
CA GLY A 446 8.37 17.51 -3.75
C GLY A 446 7.62 18.53 -2.90
N GLU A 447 6.48 18.99 -3.42
CA GLU A 447 5.56 19.82 -2.63
C GLU A 447 4.95 19.02 -1.48
N PRO A 448 4.72 19.64 -0.31
CA PRO A 448 4.08 18.95 0.82
C PRO A 448 2.74 18.31 0.44
N GLY A 449 2.58 17.00 0.72
CA GLY A 449 1.41 16.23 0.37
C GLY A 449 1.36 15.75 -1.08
N SER A 450 2.45 15.89 -1.85
CA SER A 450 2.53 15.38 -3.23
C SER A 450 2.81 13.88 -3.32
N GLY A 451 3.22 13.26 -2.22
CA GLY A 451 3.62 11.85 -2.19
C GLY A 451 4.87 11.57 -3.03
N LEU A 452 5.02 10.33 -3.47
CA LEU A 452 6.11 9.93 -4.35
C LEU A 452 5.68 10.04 -5.82
N GLN A 453 6.51 10.70 -6.63
CA GLN A 453 6.31 10.84 -8.07
C GLN A 453 7.48 10.19 -8.81
N PHE A 454 7.17 9.36 -9.80
CA PHE A 454 8.16 8.61 -10.56
C PHE A 454 8.17 9.03 -12.02
N GLU A 455 9.36 9.34 -12.54
CA GLU A 455 9.55 9.80 -13.92
C GLU A 455 10.84 9.24 -14.52
N THR A 456 10.95 9.22 -15.85
CA THR A 456 12.19 8.92 -16.56
C THR A 456 12.53 9.97 -17.59
N VAL A 457 13.78 10.40 -17.60
CA VAL A 457 14.41 11.24 -18.63
C VAL A 457 15.58 10.50 -19.30
N CYS A 458 15.75 9.23 -18.97
CA CYS A 458 16.79 8.39 -19.55
C CYS A 458 16.53 8.17 -21.06
N SER A 459 17.55 8.36 -21.88
CA SER A 459 17.45 8.08 -23.32
C SER A 459 17.30 6.57 -23.59
N GLU A 460 16.48 6.21 -24.58
CA GLU A 460 16.36 4.83 -25.06
C GLU A 460 17.68 4.30 -25.67
N ASP A 461 18.57 5.16 -26.10
CA ASP A 461 19.93 4.81 -26.57
C ASP A 461 20.85 4.38 -25.40
N VAL A 462 20.56 4.83 -24.16
CA VAL A 462 21.33 4.49 -22.95
C VAL A 462 20.76 3.24 -22.31
N LEU A 463 19.45 3.17 -22.16
CA LEU A 463 18.74 2.04 -21.54
C LEU A 463 17.41 1.78 -22.28
N ASP A 464 17.21 0.54 -22.72
CA ASP A 464 15.98 0.13 -23.41
C ASP A 464 14.73 0.48 -22.61
N ARG A 465 13.65 0.85 -23.31
CA ARG A 465 12.39 1.32 -22.73
C ARG A 465 11.73 0.29 -21.79
N ASN A 466 11.91 -1.00 -22.05
CA ASN A 466 11.34 -2.05 -21.21
C ASN A 466 12.03 -2.07 -19.84
N TRP A 467 13.35 -1.91 -19.81
CA TRP A 467 14.10 -1.79 -18.56
C TRP A 467 13.73 -0.53 -17.80
N GLN A 468 13.54 0.62 -18.48
CA GLN A 468 13.10 1.84 -17.83
C GLN A 468 11.74 1.67 -17.16
N ARG A 469 10.77 1.04 -17.86
CA ARG A 469 9.44 0.74 -17.29
C ARG A 469 9.55 -0.18 -16.07
N LEU A 470 10.41 -1.20 -16.15
CA LEU A 470 10.63 -2.13 -15.06
C LEU A 470 11.19 -1.42 -13.82
N ILE A 471 12.16 -0.51 -13.98
CA ILE A 471 12.70 0.31 -12.89
C ILE A 471 11.59 1.15 -12.24
N LEU A 472 10.75 1.83 -13.04
CA LEU A 472 9.63 2.60 -12.51
C LEU A 472 8.61 1.71 -11.78
N THR A 473 8.36 0.51 -12.28
CA THR A 473 7.52 -0.48 -11.59
C THR A 473 8.12 -0.87 -10.25
N HIS A 474 9.44 -1.13 -10.19
CA HIS A 474 10.12 -1.46 -8.93
C HIS A 474 10.11 -0.30 -7.91
N LEU A 475 10.10 0.95 -8.36
CA LEU A 475 9.89 2.09 -7.46
C LEU A 475 8.47 2.16 -6.92
N ALA A 476 7.46 1.72 -7.69
CA ALA A 476 6.06 1.78 -7.29
C ALA A 476 5.55 0.53 -6.55
N GLU A 477 6.26 -0.61 -6.60
CA GLU A 477 5.75 -1.90 -6.13
C GLU A 477 5.77 -2.07 -4.60
N LYS A 478 6.52 -1.25 -3.86
CA LYS A 478 6.58 -1.33 -2.39
C LYS A 478 6.65 0.05 -1.75
N GLN A 479 6.28 0.11 -0.47
CA GLN A 479 6.55 1.27 0.38
C GLN A 479 8.05 1.32 0.70
N HIS A 480 8.68 2.44 0.37
CA HIS A 480 10.09 2.68 0.64
C HIS A 480 10.26 3.39 1.97
N ILE A 481 11.27 2.99 2.73
CA ILE A 481 11.57 3.56 4.03
C ILE A 481 12.79 4.48 3.99
N GLY A 482 12.80 5.48 4.86
CA GLY A 482 13.89 6.43 5.02
C GLY A 482 15.03 5.89 5.86
N VAL A 483 15.99 6.75 6.16
CA VAL A 483 17.27 6.39 6.83
C VAL A 483 17.43 7.01 8.21
N LEU A 484 16.48 7.84 8.67
CA LEU A 484 16.50 8.46 10.00
C LEU A 484 15.84 7.56 11.05
N THR A 485 14.63 7.09 10.76
CA THR A 485 13.80 6.33 11.70
C THR A 485 13.25 5.03 11.09
N GLY A 486 13.54 4.78 9.81
CA GLY A 486 12.91 3.70 9.04
C GLY A 486 11.43 3.96 8.73
N SER A 487 10.99 5.20 8.84
CA SER A 487 9.63 5.59 8.46
C SER A 487 9.50 5.71 6.94
N GLU A 488 8.26 5.63 6.44
CA GLU A 488 7.96 5.74 5.02
C GLU A 488 8.43 7.09 4.45
N ILE A 489 9.02 7.07 3.24
CA ILE A 489 9.39 8.29 2.54
C ILE A 489 8.19 8.90 1.80
N THR A 490 8.14 10.23 1.70
CA THR A 490 7.07 10.96 1.01
C THR A 490 7.59 12.27 0.41
N ASP A 491 6.76 12.92 -0.38
CA ASP A 491 6.98 14.25 -0.94
C ASP A 491 8.32 14.36 -1.66
N MET A 492 8.53 13.43 -2.59
CA MET A 492 9.72 13.41 -3.44
C MET A 492 9.38 13.05 -4.87
N LYS A 493 10.10 13.69 -5.80
CA LYS A 493 10.12 13.31 -7.20
C LYS A 493 11.39 12.50 -7.48
N ILE A 494 11.21 11.26 -7.95
CA ILE A 494 12.29 10.33 -8.26
C ILE A 494 12.34 10.12 -9.76
N THR A 495 13.41 10.60 -10.40
CA THR A 495 13.57 10.58 -11.85
C THR A 495 14.70 9.64 -12.24
N LEU A 496 14.42 8.64 -13.07
CA LEU A 496 15.45 7.80 -13.67
C LEU A 496 16.23 8.63 -14.69
N ILE A 497 17.51 8.89 -14.41
CA ILE A 497 18.37 9.70 -15.26
C ILE A 497 19.31 8.88 -16.14
N ALA A 498 19.80 7.74 -15.64
CA ALA A 498 20.65 6.82 -16.37
C ALA A 498 20.52 5.39 -15.83
N GLY A 499 20.82 4.43 -16.66
CA GLY A 499 20.91 3.02 -16.27
C GLY A 499 21.69 2.23 -17.29
N ARG A 500 22.21 1.08 -16.85
CA ARG A 500 23.00 0.21 -17.73
C ARG A 500 22.64 -1.25 -17.54
N ALA A 501 22.41 -1.92 -18.66
CA ALA A 501 22.17 -3.35 -18.75
C ALA A 501 23.33 -4.04 -19.50
N HIS A 502 23.53 -5.31 -19.24
CA HIS A 502 24.47 -6.15 -20.00
C HIS A 502 23.68 -7.19 -20.82
N GLN A 503 23.89 -7.27 -22.12
CA GLN A 503 23.09 -8.09 -23.07
C GLN A 503 22.94 -9.57 -22.70
N LYS A 504 23.84 -10.15 -21.92
CA LYS A 504 23.86 -11.56 -21.54
C LYS A 504 23.71 -11.83 -20.06
N HIS A 505 23.77 -10.79 -19.23
CA HIS A 505 23.94 -10.92 -17.78
C HIS A 505 22.95 -10.06 -17.02
N THR A 506 21.98 -9.43 -17.65
CA THR A 506 20.95 -8.65 -16.98
C THR A 506 19.63 -9.38 -17.02
N GLU A 507 19.07 -9.58 -15.85
CA GLU A 507 17.71 -10.12 -15.63
C GLU A 507 16.84 -9.08 -14.91
N GLY A 508 15.52 -9.29 -14.88
CA GLY A 508 14.59 -8.32 -14.26
C GLY A 508 14.87 -8.08 -12.77
N GLY A 509 15.22 -9.14 -12.04
CA GLY A 509 15.57 -9.06 -10.62
C GLY A 509 16.80 -8.23 -10.32
N ASP A 510 17.75 -8.09 -11.26
CA ASP A 510 18.95 -7.28 -11.09
C ASP A 510 18.61 -5.79 -11.02
N PHE A 511 17.67 -5.35 -11.87
CA PHE A 511 17.18 -3.99 -11.83
C PHE A 511 16.41 -3.69 -10.55
N ARG A 512 15.64 -4.65 -10.00
CA ARG A 512 15.02 -4.50 -8.68
C ARG A 512 16.06 -4.20 -7.61
N GLN A 513 17.12 -5.01 -7.56
CA GLN A 513 18.20 -4.85 -6.60
C GLN A 513 18.97 -3.53 -6.79
N ALA A 514 19.29 -3.18 -8.02
CA ALA A 514 20.00 -1.93 -8.32
C ALA A 514 19.12 -0.70 -8.00
N THR A 515 17.81 -0.75 -8.31
CA THR A 515 16.87 0.34 -8.04
C THR A 515 16.73 0.61 -6.55
N TYR A 516 16.54 -0.43 -5.73
CA TYR A 516 16.41 -0.27 -4.28
C TYR A 516 17.71 0.25 -3.66
N ARG A 517 18.87 -0.20 -4.12
CA ARG A 517 20.15 0.31 -3.68
C ARG A 517 20.41 1.76 -4.12
N ALA A 518 19.97 2.13 -5.34
CA ALA A 518 20.07 3.51 -5.80
C ALA A 518 19.27 4.46 -4.89
N LEU A 519 18.04 4.09 -4.55
CA LEU A 519 17.20 4.86 -3.66
C LEU A 519 17.82 4.98 -2.27
N ARG A 520 18.23 3.86 -1.67
CA ARG A 520 18.81 3.84 -0.32
C ARG A 520 20.14 4.60 -0.25
N GLN A 521 21.02 4.42 -1.24
CA GLN A 521 22.28 5.13 -1.33
C GLN A 521 22.06 6.65 -1.47
N GLY A 522 21.09 7.07 -2.27
CA GLY A 522 20.74 8.48 -2.41
C GLY A 522 20.19 9.07 -1.11
N LEU A 523 19.31 8.37 -0.41
CA LEU A 523 18.82 8.78 0.90
C LEU A 523 19.96 8.91 1.94
N ARG A 524 20.93 8.00 1.92
CA ARG A 524 22.12 8.11 2.80
C ARG A 524 23.01 9.32 2.46
N SER A 525 23.01 9.73 1.22
CA SER A 525 23.80 10.89 0.74
C SER A 525 23.06 12.22 0.88
N ALA A 526 21.75 12.19 1.12
CA ALA A 526 20.90 13.37 1.23
C ALA A 526 20.87 13.96 2.63
N GLU A 527 20.51 15.24 2.71
CA GLU A 527 20.02 15.84 3.95
C GLU A 527 18.56 15.45 4.13
N ASN A 528 18.31 14.51 5.05
CA ASN A 528 16.99 13.97 5.28
C ASN A 528 16.22 14.79 6.33
N VAL A 529 14.92 14.89 6.16
CA VAL A 529 14.00 15.61 7.05
C VAL A 529 12.96 14.64 7.59
N LEU A 530 12.88 14.54 8.93
CA LEU A 530 11.81 13.80 9.58
C LEU A 530 10.55 14.67 9.58
N LEU A 531 9.43 14.09 9.17
CA LEU A 531 8.13 14.73 9.11
C LEU A 531 7.21 14.15 10.20
N GLU A 532 6.48 15.04 10.86
CA GLU A 532 5.42 14.67 11.81
C GLU A 532 4.06 15.13 11.32
N PRO A 533 2.98 14.40 11.62
CA PRO A 533 1.63 14.82 11.29
C PRO A 533 1.18 15.97 12.18
N VAL A 534 0.45 16.91 11.60
CA VAL A 534 -0.13 18.06 12.31
C VAL A 534 -1.64 18.09 12.18
N TYR A 535 -2.29 18.50 13.27
CA TYR A 535 -3.71 18.85 13.27
C TYR A 535 -3.91 20.30 12.83
N GLU A 536 -4.86 20.50 11.94
CA GLU A 536 -5.54 21.78 11.82
C GLU A 536 -6.64 21.82 12.87
N PHE A 537 -6.60 22.78 13.77
CA PHE A 537 -7.55 22.90 14.87
C PHE A 537 -8.37 24.19 14.79
N ARG A 538 -9.60 24.10 15.33
CA ARG A 538 -10.45 25.22 15.67
C ARG A 538 -10.88 25.09 17.15
N LEU A 539 -10.50 26.06 17.96
CA LEU A 539 -10.89 26.17 19.36
C LEU A 539 -11.92 27.27 19.51
N GLU A 540 -13.05 26.97 20.14
CA GLU A 540 -14.09 27.90 20.56
C GLU A 540 -14.13 27.91 22.06
N LEU A 541 -13.90 29.06 22.68
CA LEU A 541 -13.77 29.14 24.13
C LEU A 541 -14.14 30.54 24.62
N PRO A 542 -14.52 30.72 25.94
CA PRO A 542 -14.77 32.01 26.49
C PRO A 542 -13.55 32.94 26.35
N LEU A 543 -13.79 34.23 26.08
CA LEU A 543 -12.75 35.22 25.81
C LEU A 543 -11.72 35.35 26.95
N ASP A 544 -12.17 35.19 28.22
CA ASP A 544 -11.32 35.20 29.42
C ASP A 544 -10.32 34.01 29.48
N CYS A 545 -10.60 32.94 28.74
CA CYS A 545 -9.73 31.76 28.64
C CYS A 545 -8.78 31.80 27.46
N ALA A 546 -8.94 32.74 26.50
CA ALA A 546 -8.19 32.77 25.22
C ALA A 546 -6.67 32.89 25.45
N GLY A 547 -6.23 33.73 26.39
CA GLY A 547 -4.80 33.89 26.67
C GLY A 547 -4.12 32.60 27.15
N ARG A 548 -4.84 31.76 27.90
CA ARG A 548 -4.33 30.44 28.30
C ARG A 548 -4.23 29.49 27.08
N ALA A 549 -5.29 29.42 26.30
CA ALA A 549 -5.29 28.58 25.11
C ALA A 549 -4.15 28.95 24.15
N MET A 550 -3.93 30.23 23.90
CA MET A 550 -2.81 30.69 23.07
C MET A 550 -1.44 30.29 23.65
N THR A 551 -1.26 30.37 24.93
CA THR A 551 -0.04 29.94 25.60
C THR A 551 0.15 28.44 25.56
N ASP A 552 -0.91 27.68 25.71
CA ASP A 552 -0.89 26.22 25.65
C ASP A 552 -0.56 25.74 24.21
N ILE A 553 -1.17 26.36 23.18
CA ILE A 553 -0.83 26.06 21.77
C ILE A 553 0.65 26.36 21.48
N GLN A 554 1.18 27.47 21.96
CA GLN A 554 2.61 27.80 21.81
C GLN A 554 3.52 26.79 22.50
N LYS A 555 3.17 26.31 23.68
CA LYS A 555 3.90 25.24 24.37
C LYS A 555 3.85 23.91 23.62
N MET A 556 2.76 23.67 22.90
CA MET A 556 2.58 22.50 22.04
C MET A 556 3.25 22.63 20.67
N HIS A 557 4.09 23.67 20.48
CA HIS A 557 4.75 23.99 19.20
C HIS A 557 3.75 24.25 18.06
N GLY A 558 2.51 24.61 18.39
CA GLY A 558 1.50 24.99 17.41
C GLY A 558 1.60 26.45 16.95
N SER A 559 1.01 26.72 15.81
CA SER A 559 0.81 28.05 15.27
C SER A 559 -0.68 28.39 15.21
N PHE A 560 -1.04 29.65 15.32
CA PHE A 560 -2.43 30.06 15.21
C PHE A 560 -2.56 31.41 14.48
N SER A 561 -3.68 31.54 13.77
CA SER A 561 -4.08 32.77 13.11
C SER A 561 -4.56 33.82 14.14
N PRO A 562 -4.65 35.12 13.76
CA PRO A 562 -5.25 36.12 14.63
C PRO A 562 -6.61 35.64 15.14
N MET A 563 -6.83 35.80 16.44
CA MET A 563 -8.04 35.42 17.12
C MET A 563 -9.27 36.16 16.57
N GLU A 564 -10.32 35.43 16.26
CA GLU A 564 -11.63 35.97 15.91
C GLU A 564 -12.49 36.06 17.18
N ILE A 565 -13.24 37.14 17.34
CA ILE A 565 -14.10 37.36 18.53
C ILE A 565 -15.54 37.38 18.04
N GLU A 566 -16.34 36.42 18.52
CA GLU A 566 -17.76 36.29 18.25
C GLU A 566 -18.55 36.48 19.54
N GLY A 567 -18.91 37.75 19.88
CA GLY A 567 -19.58 38.08 21.13
C GLY A 567 -18.68 37.86 22.35
N GLU A 568 -19.04 36.93 23.25
CA GLU A 568 -18.23 36.53 24.41
C GLU A 568 -17.32 35.34 24.17
N THR A 569 -17.32 34.79 22.92
CA THR A 569 -16.56 33.63 22.54
C THR A 569 -15.35 34.06 21.70
N ALA A 570 -14.18 33.50 22.02
CA ALA A 570 -12.97 33.59 21.20
C ALA A 570 -12.85 32.34 20.30
N VAL A 571 -12.52 32.53 19.04
CA VAL A 571 -12.24 31.48 18.09
C VAL A 571 -10.77 31.55 17.70
N LEU A 572 -10.03 30.47 17.99
CA LEU A 572 -8.63 30.30 17.58
C LEU A 572 -8.53 29.18 16.54
N LYS A 573 -7.93 29.49 15.40
CA LYS A 573 -7.65 28.54 14.33
C LYS A 573 -6.14 28.43 14.12
N GLY A 574 -5.65 27.23 13.85
CA GLY A 574 -4.22 27.04 13.65
C GLY A 574 -3.84 25.60 13.40
N THR A 575 -2.54 25.36 13.48
CA THR A 575 -1.97 24.01 13.34
C THR A 575 -1.11 23.67 14.56
N ALA A 576 -1.10 22.40 14.97
CA ALA A 576 -0.21 21.91 16.02
C ALA A 576 0.14 20.43 15.80
N PRO A 577 1.34 19.98 16.24
CA PRO A 577 1.72 18.57 16.15
C PRO A 577 0.71 17.65 16.85
N VAL A 578 0.40 16.52 16.20
CA VAL A 578 -0.55 15.54 16.75
C VAL A 578 -0.09 15.03 18.10
N VAL A 579 1.22 14.82 18.27
CA VAL A 579 1.81 14.27 19.51
C VAL A 579 1.56 15.18 20.71
N THR A 580 1.68 16.48 20.54
CA THR A 580 1.55 17.47 21.64
C THR A 580 0.10 17.85 21.90
N MET A 581 -0.77 17.81 20.89
CA MET A 581 -2.18 18.18 20.99
C MET A 581 -3.09 17.06 21.48
N ARG A 582 -2.57 15.83 21.51
CA ARG A 582 -3.30 14.65 21.97
C ARG A 582 -3.79 14.84 23.41
N GLY A 583 -5.09 14.63 23.65
CA GLY A 583 -5.70 14.78 24.97
C GLY A 583 -5.99 16.22 25.42
N TYR A 584 -5.58 17.25 24.65
CA TYR A 584 -5.81 18.66 25.02
C TYR A 584 -7.30 19.02 25.10
N GLN A 585 -8.17 18.32 24.37
CA GLN A 585 -9.62 18.50 24.47
C GLN A 585 -10.13 18.31 25.91
N THR A 586 -9.63 17.31 26.63
CA THR A 586 -10.01 17.08 28.05
C THR A 586 -9.56 18.23 28.96
N GLU A 587 -8.35 18.74 28.72
CA GLU A 587 -7.83 19.90 29.46
C GLU A 587 -8.62 21.17 29.14
N LEU A 588 -8.92 21.42 27.86
CA LEU A 588 -9.75 22.52 27.38
C LEU A 588 -11.14 22.54 28.08
N ILE A 589 -11.83 21.39 28.06
CA ILE A 589 -13.14 21.25 28.73
C ILE A 589 -13.02 21.54 30.22
N SER A 590 -11.96 21.07 30.87
CA SER A 590 -11.73 21.24 32.29
C SER A 590 -11.60 22.72 32.68
N TYR A 591 -10.69 23.48 32.08
CA TYR A 591 -10.45 24.87 32.49
C TYR A 591 -11.50 25.85 31.97
N THR A 592 -12.21 25.51 30.86
CA THR A 592 -13.35 26.30 30.37
C THR A 592 -14.67 25.94 31.05
N LYS A 593 -14.66 25.02 32.02
CA LYS A 593 -15.85 24.54 32.75
C LYS A 593 -16.93 23.98 31.81
N GLY A 594 -16.51 23.24 30.79
CA GLY A 594 -17.40 22.62 29.80
C GLY A 594 -17.87 23.52 28.66
N LYS A 595 -17.42 24.80 28.61
CA LYS A 595 -17.81 25.74 27.54
C LYS A 595 -16.86 25.69 26.33
N GLY A 596 -15.63 25.19 26.48
CA GLY A 596 -14.67 25.08 25.39
C GLY A 596 -15.01 23.93 24.48
N ARG A 597 -14.89 24.18 23.18
CA ARG A 597 -15.02 23.18 22.12
C ARG A 597 -13.72 23.14 21.30
N MET A 598 -13.29 21.96 20.95
CA MET A 598 -12.17 21.75 20.05
C MET A 598 -12.61 20.87 18.89
N THR A 599 -12.32 21.32 17.69
CA THR A 599 -12.42 20.49 16.49
C THR A 599 -11.05 20.44 15.86
N CYS A 600 -10.57 19.27 15.51
CA CYS A 600 -9.32 19.07 14.83
C CYS A 600 -9.47 18.05 13.69
N SER A 601 -8.69 18.23 12.65
CA SER A 601 -8.54 17.27 11.55
C SER A 601 -7.07 17.20 11.19
N VAL A 602 -6.63 16.02 10.74
CA VAL A 602 -5.27 15.88 10.21
C VAL A 602 -5.18 16.72 8.93
N SER A 603 -4.19 17.61 8.87
CA SER A 603 -4.03 18.55 7.74
C SER A 603 -2.92 18.11 6.81
N SER A 604 -1.73 17.89 7.34
CA SER A 604 -0.51 17.67 6.56
C SER A 604 0.61 17.09 7.42
N TYR A 605 1.69 16.74 6.80
CA TYR A 605 2.96 16.46 7.46
C TYR A 605 3.85 17.70 7.40
N GLN A 606 4.56 18.00 8.48
CA GLN A 606 5.50 19.13 8.61
C GLN A 606 6.81 18.66 9.21
N PRO A 607 7.92 19.39 9.05
CA PRO A 607 9.17 19.05 9.71
C PRO A 607 8.99 18.87 11.21
N CYS A 608 9.49 17.74 11.73
CA CYS A 608 9.31 17.37 13.13
C CYS A 608 10.01 18.37 14.05
N HIS A 609 9.29 18.92 15.04
CA HIS A 609 9.78 19.95 15.95
C HIS A 609 10.90 19.46 16.91
N ASN A 610 10.95 18.15 17.17
CA ASN A 610 11.94 17.50 18.03
C ASN A 610 12.59 16.28 17.36
N ALA A 611 12.95 16.43 16.09
CA ALA A 611 13.45 15.35 15.25
C ALA A 611 14.59 14.55 15.89
N ASP A 612 15.58 15.24 16.51
CA ASP A 612 16.74 14.58 17.12
C ASP A 612 16.35 13.62 18.24
N GLU A 613 15.39 14.02 19.10
CA GLU A 613 14.90 13.17 20.20
C GLU A 613 14.17 11.93 19.66
N VAL A 614 13.39 12.10 18.58
CA VAL A 614 12.63 11.01 17.96
C VAL A 614 13.56 10.02 17.27
N ILE A 615 14.57 10.51 16.56
CA ILE A 615 15.59 9.68 15.89
C ILE A 615 16.38 8.86 16.90
N GLU A 616 16.84 9.52 18.01
CA GLU A 616 17.57 8.84 19.08
C GLU A 616 16.69 7.77 19.76
N ALA A 617 15.41 8.10 20.05
CA ALA A 617 14.47 7.16 20.67
C ALA A 617 14.13 5.97 19.78
N ARG A 618 14.07 6.16 18.46
CA ARG A 618 13.83 5.07 17.50
C ARG A 618 15.06 4.18 17.32
N GLY A 619 16.25 4.75 17.34
CA GLY A 619 17.51 4.04 17.26
C GLY A 619 17.64 3.18 16.00
N TYR A 620 17.02 3.61 14.87
CA TYR A 620 17.10 2.88 13.61
C TYR A 620 18.52 2.89 13.04
N ASP A 621 19.05 1.72 12.73
CA ASP A 621 20.36 1.56 12.10
C ASP A 621 20.20 1.18 10.60
N PRO A 622 20.36 2.14 9.69
CA PRO A 622 20.21 1.89 8.25
C PRO A 622 21.31 0.98 7.66
N GLU A 623 22.47 0.84 8.32
CA GLU A 623 23.53 -0.07 7.90
C GLU A 623 23.29 -1.51 8.37
N GLY A 624 22.58 -1.66 9.49
CA GLY A 624 22.18 -2.97 10.04
C GLY A 624 20.93 -3.55 9.38
N ASP A 625 20.21 -2.77 8.55
CA ASP A 625 19.00 -3.22 7.86
C ASP A 625 19.33 -4.05 6.62
N LEU A 626 19.30 -5.37 6.78
CA LEU A 626 19.61 -6.32 5.71
C LEU A 626 18.50 -6.42 4.64
N GLU A 627 17.28 -6.02 4.98
CA GLU A 627 16.15 -6.02 4.01
C GLU A 627 16.22 -4.80 3.07
N ASN A 628 16.85 -3.71 3.52
CA ASN A 628 17.00 -2.47 2.76
C ASN A 628 18.47 -2.00 2.73
N PRO A 629 19.38 -2.73 2.09
CA PRO A 629 20.80 -2.46 2.12
C PRO A 629 21.14 -1.12 1.46
N THR A 630 22.04 -0.37 2.05
CA THR A 630 22.52 0.94 1.59
C THR A 630 23.67 0.84 0.60
N GLY A 631 24.50 -0.20 0.72
CA GLY A 631 25.66 -0.47 -0.16
C GLY A 631 25.26 -1.16 -1.47
N SER A 632 26.18 -1.17 -2.44
CA SER A 632 26.01 -1.79 -3.76
C SER A 632 26.97 -2.98 -3.95
N VAL A 633 26.59 -3.90 -4.85
CA VAL A 633 27.37 -5.10 -5.13
C VAL A 633 28.10 -4.92 -6.45
N PHE A 634 29.42 -5.00 -6.42
CA PHE A 634 30.33 -4.94 -7.58
C PHE A 634 31.05 -6.26 -7.78
N CYS A 635 31.61 -6.48 -8.97
CA CYS A 635 32.36 -7.69 -9.29
C CYS A 635 33.81 -7.36 -9.68
N ALA A 636 34.78 -7.98 -9.03
CA ALA A 636 36.16 -7.93 -9.44
C ALA A 636 36.77 -9.34 -9.46
N HIS A 637 37.48 -9.66 -10.54
CA HIS A 637 38.13 -10.98 -10.73
C HIS A 637 37.20 -12.20 -10.58
N GLY A 638 35.89 -12.02 -10.89
CA GLY A 638 34.89 -13.09 -10.81
C GLY A 638 34.32 -13.32 -9.40
N ALA A 639 34.58 -12.41 -8.44
CA ALA A 639 33.98 -12.43 -7.12
C ALA A 639 33.18 -11.16 -6.88
N GLY A 640 31.94 -11.27 -6.37
CA GLY A 640 31.14 -10.15 -5.93
C GLY A 640 31.65 -9.62 -4.59
N PHE A 641 31.65 -8.32 -4.41
CA PHE A 641 31.96 -7.65 -3.15
C PHE A 641 31.04 -6.47 -2.93
N VAL A 642 30.72 -6.16 -1.67
CA VAL A 642 29.87 -5.04 -1.29
C VAL A 642 30.73 -3.78 -1.14
N VAL A 643 30.25 -2.69 -1.71
CA VAL A 643 30.83 -1.34 -1.58
C VAL A 643 29.85 -0.51 -0.75
N ASP A 644 30.38 0.13 0.29
CA ASP A 644 29.58 0.99 1.18
C ASP A 644 29.03 2.19 0.42
N TRP A 645 27.89 2.68 0.87
CA TRP A 645 27.08 3.71 0.17
C TRP A 645 27.88 4.98 -0.20
N ASP A 646 28.81 5.42 0.62
CA ASP A 646 29.65 6.61 0.42
C ASP A 646 30.70 6.44 -0.68
N LEU A 647 31.13 5.21 -0.93
CA LEU A 647 32.10 4.84 -1.96
C LEU A 647 31.46 4.44 -3.30
N VAL A 648 30.18 4.11 -3.32
CA VAL A 648 29.47 3.68 -4.55
C VAL A 648 29.69 4.64 -5.73
N PRO A 649 29.65 5.99 -5.55
CA PRO A 649 29.89 6.92 -6.67
C PRO A 649 31.28 6.82 -7.32
N GLU A 650 32.29 6.33 -6.57
CA GLU A 650 33.66 6.15 -7.08
C GLU A 650 33.80 4.86 -7.91
N TYR A 651 32.97 3.86 -7.64
CA TYR A 651 32.97 2.56 -8.30
C TYR A 651 31.95 2.49 -9.48
N ALA A 652 31.02 3.43 -9.58
CA ALA A 652 30.00 3.42 -10.61
C ALA A 652 30.58 3.39 -12.03
N HIS A 653 29.96 2.60 -12.91
CA HIS A 653 30.40 2.44 -14.30
C HIS A 653 29.87 3.51 -15.25
N LEU A 654 28.81 4.24 -14.86
CA LEU A 654 28.24 5.36 -15.60
C LEU A 654 28.72 6.67 -14.99
N ASP A 655 29.21 7.58 -15.84
CA ASP A 655 29.63 8.92 -15.41
C ASP A 655 28.40 9.85 -15.32
N THR A 656 28.08 10.33 -14.12
CA THR A 656 26.96 11.25 -13.86
C THR A 656 27.25 12.70 -14.24
N ARG A 657 28.47 13.04 -14.71
CA ARG A 657 28.86 14.43 -15.03
C ARG A 657 28.18 15.00 -16.25
N ASP A 658 27.63 14.16 -17.12
CA ASP A 658 27.00 14.54 -18.40
C ASP A 658 25.47 14.65 -18.35
N VAL A 659 24.84 14.63 -17.18
CA VAL A 659 23.35 14.72 -17.08
C VAL A 659 22.88 16.18 -17.22
N PRO A 660 21.93 16.49 -18.13
CA PRO A 660 21.41 17.85 -18.29
C PRO A 660 20.66 18.30 -17.02
N GLY A 661 21.17 19.31 -16.33
CA GLY A 661 20.50 19.90 -15.16
C GLY A 661 21.40 20.50 -14.09
N LYS A 662 22.68 20.15 -14.02
CA LYS A 662 23.61 20.73 -13.05
C LYS A 662 24.25 22.03 -13.59
N LYS A 663 23.78 23.20 -13.14
CA LYS A 663 24.57 24.44 -13.22
C LYS A 663 25.76 24.33 -12.25
N ASN A 664 26.91 23.97 -12.78
CA ASN A 664 28.19 24.01 -12.04
C ASN A 664 28.49 25.43 -11.58
N LYS A 665 28.45 25.69 -10.29
CA LYS A 665 29.17 26.79 -9.66
C LYS A 665 30.57 26.30 -9.33
N GLY A 666 31.52 26.51 -10.26
CA GLY A 666 32.93 26.27 -10.00
C GLY A 666 33.75 26.47 -11.27
N GLY A 667 34.38 27.61 -11.40
CA GLY A 667 35.08 28.06 -12.58
C GLY A 667 36.35 27.25 -12.88
N TYR A 668 36.58 27.03 -14.16
CA TYR A 668 37.90 27.02 -14.76
C TYR A 668 37.89 27.87 -16.05
N GLN A 669 38.77 28.88 -16.07
CA GLN A 669 39.07 29.69 -17.26
C GLN A 669 39.84 28.85 -18.27
N GLY A 670 39.50 29.02 -19.55
CA GLY A 670 40.51 28.77 -20.57
C GLY A 670 39.98 28.32 -21.93
N MET A 671 40.01 29.29 -22.87
CA MET A 671 40.17 29.23 -24.33
C MET A 671 38.92 29.16 -25.23
N THR A 672 38.53 30.32 -25.64
CA THR A 672 38.40 30.93 -27.01
C THR A 672 37.90 30.05 -28.17
N GLY A 673 36.84 30.53 -28.79
CA GLY A 673 36.66 30.48 -30.24
C GLY A 673 35.24 30.44 -30.75
N ASN A 674 34.79 31.59 -31.24
CA ASN A 674 33.82 31.85 -32.32
C ASN A 674 32.32 31.58 -32.16
N GLU A 675 31.58 32.66 -31.90
CA GLU A 675 30.67 33.43 -32.80
C GLU A 675 29.79 32.62 -33.76
N ASN A 676 28.50 32.68 -33.63
CA ASN A 676 27.51 33.46 -34.36
C ASN A 676 26.07 32.96 -34.21
N GLU A 677 25.26 33.92 -33.93
CA GLU A 677 23.96 34.35 -34.46
C GLU A 677 22.66 33.77 -33.86
N THR A 678 22.02 34.70 -33.19
CA THR A 678 20.75 35.40 -33.42
C THR A 678 19.44 34.72 -33.09
N GLY A 679 18.67 35.40 -32.23
CA GLY A 679 17.22 35.26 -32.23
C GLY A 679 16.53 35.60 -30.91
N SER A 680 16.39 36.87 -30.68
CA SER A 680 15.27 37.64 -30.06
C SER A 680 14.18 36.94 -29.27
N GLY A 681 13.89 37.50 -28.08
CA GLY A 681 12.51 37.58 -27.62
C GLY A 681 12.26 37.75 -26.15
N GLN A 682 12.27 38.93 -25.67
CA GLN A 682 11.44 39.58 -24.65
C GLN A 682 11.54 39.17 -23.17
N LEU A 683 11.97 40.16 -22.44
CA LEU A 683 11.93 40.44 -21.00
C LEU A 683 10.52 40.38 -20.42
N TRP A 684 10.44 39.88 -19.19
CA TRP A 684 9.53 40.42 -18.17
C TRP A 684 10.30 40.67 -16.89
N ASN A 685 10.28 41.92 -16.45
CA ASN A 685 10.78 42.44 -15.18
C ASN A 685 9.72 42.28 -14.11
N GLY A 686 10.12 41.91 -12.92
CA GLY A 686 9.36 42.05 -11.69
C GLY A 686 10.31 42.03 -10.49
N ALA A 687 10.66 43.28 -10.06
CA ALA A 687 11.39 43.52 -8.82
C ALA A 687 10.44 43.27 -7.62
N ASP A 688 10.99 42.73 -6.55
CA ASP A 688 10.93 43.13 -5.15
C ASP A 688 11.02 41.92 -4.23
N SER A 689 12.13 41.82 -3.54
CA SER A 689 12.20 41.61 -2.11
C SER A 689 13.64 41.23 -1.69
N ALA A 690 14.37 42.28 -1.43
CA ALA A 690 15.70 42.24 -0.81
C ALA A 690 15.53 42.57 0.67
N GLU A 691 15.20 41.58 1.53
CA GLU A 691 15.24 41.75 2.99
C GLU A 691 15.42 40.46 3.82
N ALA A 692 15.72 39.31 3.17
CA ALA A 692 15.89 38.04 3.90
C ALA A 692 17.34 37.50 3.89
N LEU A 693 18.35 38.30 3.60
CA LEU A 693 19.75 37.83 3.43
C LEU A 693 20.77 38.39 4.43
N GLU A 694 20.37 38.73 5.66
CA GLU A 694 21.33 39.20 6.69
C GLU A 694 21.50 38.28 7.91
N GLY A 695 20.74 37.19 8.01
CA GLY A 695 20.82 36.23 9.14
C GLY A 695 21.87 35.11 8.98
N SER A 696 22.31 34.81 7.78
CA SER A 696 23.08 33.58 7.48
C SER A 696 24.62 33.72 7.48
N ARG A 697 25.19 34.90 7.80
CA ARG A 697 26.64 35.14 7.76
C ARG A 697 27.41 34.98 9.08
N LYS A 698 26.74 34.60 10.17
CA LYS A 698 27.42 34.44 11.50
C LYS A 698 27.70 32.98 11.92
N ALA A 699 27.23 31.99 11.21
CA ALA A 699 27.45 30.57 11.54
C ALA A 699 28.65 29.91 10.81
N ALA A 700 29.20 30.51 9.77
CA ALA A 700 30.29 29.93 8.97
C ALA A 700 31.70 30.09 9.56
N GLY A 701 31.86 30.74 10.72
CA GLY A 701 33.19 31.07 11.30
C GLY A 701 33.75 30.06 12.31
N VAL A 702 33.00 29.03 12.70
CA VAL A 702 33.38 28.12 13.81
C VAL A 702 33.88 26.76 13.31
N VAL A 703 33.62 26.35 12.09
CA VAL A 703 33.98 25.01 11.58
C VAL A 703 35.41 24.92 11.00
N ASP A 704 36.07 26.05 10.69
CA ASP A 704 37.41 26.03 10.08
C ASP A 704 38.56 25.83 11.09
N ASN A 705 38.29 25.79 12.39
CA ASN A 705 39.37 25.68 13.40
C ASN A 705 39.64 24.25 13.91
N ILE A 706 38.83 23.24 13.50
CA ILE A 706 39.01 21.85 13.99
C ILE A 706 39.82 20.97 13.02
N ARG A 707 40.07 21.42 11.78
CA ARG A 707 40.79 20.64 10.76
C ARG A 707 42.32 20.77 10.75
N LYS A 708 42.94 21.46 11.72
CA LYS A 708 44.39 21.73 11.71
C LYS A 708 45.24 20.95 12.72
N THR A 709 44.72 19.91 13.37
CA THR A 709 45.50 19.22 14.42
C THR A 709 45.46 17.70 14.32
N ILE A 710 45.84 17.13 13.17
CA ILE A 710 46.24 15.71 13.09
C ILE A 710 47.47 15.60 12.18
N PRO A 711 48.64 15.06 12.67
CA PRO A 711 49.84 14.92 11.86
C PRO A 711 49.75 13.73 10.91
N ARG A 712 50.12 13.96 9.66
CA ARG A 712 50.30 12.91 8.63
C ARG A 712 51.56 12.12 8.97
N THR A 713 51.47 10.81 9.07
CA THR A 713 52.62 9.91 9.04
C THR A 713 52.74 9.34 7.62
N ASP A 714 53.93 9.62 7.02
CA ASP A 714 54.39 9.09 5.74
C ASP A 714 54.63 7.58 5.84
N VAL A 715 54.16 6.80 4.88
CA VAL A 715 54.55 5.41 4.67
C VAL A 715 55.19 5.31 3.28
N PRO A 716 56.41 4.73 3.19
CA PRO A 716 57.18 4.72 1.96
C PRO A 716 56.72 3.66 0.95
N ALA A 717 56.81 4.01 -0.34
CA ALA A 717 56.55 3.15 -1.47
C ALA A 717 57.53 2.00 -1.57
N GLY A 718 57.08 0.76 -1.61
CA GLY A 718 57.87 -0.44 -1.87
C GLY A 718 57.69 -0.93 -3.32
N PRO A 719 58.60 -1.75 -3.88
CA PRO A 719 58.81 -1.91 -5.31
C PRO A 719 57.87 -2.91 -5.98
N THR A 720 57.52 -2.60 -7.22
CA THR A 720 56.81 -3.46 -8.18
C THR A 720 57.57 -4.74 -8.51
N SER A 721 56.99 -5.91 -8.23
CA SER A 721 57.43 -7.19 -8.81
C SER A 721 56.28 -7.87 -9.58
N ARG A 722 56.63 -8.27 -10.81
CA ARG A 722 55.80 -9.08 -11.69
C ARG A 722 55.58 -10.45 -11.06
N TYR A 723 54.32 -10.87 -10.91
CA TYR A 723 53.96 -12.22 -10.49
C TYR A 723 53.42 -13.05 -11.65
N ASP A 724 54.03 -14.24 -11.72
CA ASP A 724 53.77 -15.31 -12.70
C ASP A 724 52.47 -16.06 -12.36
N ARG A 725 51.68 -16.41 -13.39
CA ARG A 725 50.40 -17.11 -13.25
C ARG A 725 50.62 -18.62 -13.25
N SER A 726 50.78 -19.24 -12.06
CA SER A 726 50.46 -20.67 -11.90
C SER A 726 50.24 -20.99 -10.40
N ASN A 727 49.13 -21.56 -10.05
CA ASN A 727 48.73 -22.15 -8.76
C ASN A 727 48.42 -21.18 -7.60
N LEU A 728 47.20 -20.73 -7.54
CA LEU A 728 46.59 -20.20 -6.29
C LEU A 728 45.38 -21.10 -5.93
N THR A 729 45.64 -22.08 -5.11
CA THR A 729 44.66 -22.74 -4.25
C THR A 729 44.54 -21.92 -2.96
N ILE A 730 43.45 -21.21 -2.78
CA ILE A 730 43.15 -20.48 -1.55
C ILE A 730 42.96 -21.50 -0.42
N THR A 731 43.70 -21.34 0.67
CA THR A 731 43.60 -22.22 1.85
C THR A 731 42.35 -21.88 2.68
N ASN A 732 41.81 -22.87 3.41
CA ASN A 732 40.64 -22.66 4.27
C ASN A 732 40.86 -21.56 5.34
N ASP A 733 42.08 -21.30 5.73
CA ASP A 733 42.42 -20.27 6.71
C ASP A 733 42.31 -18.85 6.10
N GLU A 734 42.69 -18.67 4.84
CA GLU A 734 42.50 -17.40 4.09
C GLU A 734 41.01 -17.12 3.80
N LEU A 735 40.23 -18.15 3.57
CA LEU A 735 38.77 -18.03 3.44
C LEU A 735 38.09 -17.62 4.77
N GLU A 736 38.58 -18.14 5.92
CA GLU A 736 38.09 -17.77 7.25
C GLU A 736 38.48 -16.32 7.62
N GLU A 737 39.66 -15.87 7.17
CA GLU A 737 40.12 -14.48 7.37
C GLU A 737 39.31 -13.48 6.53
N ILE A 738 38.98 -13.82 5.29
CA ILE A 738 38.07 -13.04 4.40
C ILE A 738 36.65 -12.98 4.98
N PHE A 739 36.16 -14.11 5.51
CA PHE A 739 34.81 -14.18 6.09
C PHE A 739 34.72 -13.35 7.39
N THR A 740 35.76 -13.38 8.25
CA THR A 740 35.81 -12.60 9.48
C THR A 740 35.94 -11.09 9.22
N ARG A 741 36.54 -10.70 8.11
CA ARG A 741 36.71 -9.32 7.68
C ARG A 741 35.44 -8.74 7.06
N THR A 742 34.62 -9.59 6.44
CA THR A 742 33.38 -9.19 5.71
C THR A 742 32.13 -9.20 6.61
N TYR A 743 32.05 -10.12 7.58
CA TYR A 743 30.86 -10.35 8.41
C TYR A 743 31.11 -10.19 9.94
N GLY A 744 32.30 -9.73 10.35
CA GLY A 744 32.67 -9.57 11.75
C GLY A 744 33.00 -10.90 12.47
N PRO A 745 33.53 -10.85 13.70
CA PRO A 745 34.01 -12.03 14.40
C PRO A 745 32.88 -12.96 14.82
N ILE A 746 32.88 -14.15 14.25
CA ILE A 746 31.92 -15.23 14.58
C ILE A 746 32.15 -15.65 16.04
N LYS A 747 31.19 -15.39 16.93
CA LYS A 747 31.18 -15.95 18.29
C LYS A 747 30.88 -17.45 18.20
N ARG A 748 31.94 -18.26 18.10
CA ARG A 748 31.84 -19.72 18.27
C ARG A 748 31.89 -20.06 19.74
N GLU A 749 30.85 -20.67 20.29
CA GLU A 749 30.98 -21.49 21.48
C GLU A 749 31.87 -22.69 21.15
N LYS A 750 32.95 -22.85 21.91
CA LYS A 750 33.92 -23.93 21.72
C LYS A 750 33.31 -25.27 22.12
N SER A 751 32.69 -25.98 21.15
CA SER A 751 32.54 -27.43 21.27
C SER A 751 33.73 -28.10 20.61
N GLY A 752 34.56 -28.76 21.43
CA GLY A 752 35.78 -29.35 20.97
C GLY A 752 35.59 -30.54 20.04
N TRP A 753 36.01 -30.40 18.82
CA TRP A 753 36.19 -31.53 17.90
C TRP A 753 37.54 -32.18 18.17
N LYS A 754 37.48 -33.38 18.80
CA LYS A 754 38.63 -34.31 18.83
C LYS A 754 38.55 -35.20 17.60
N LYS A 755 39.63 -35.24 16.80
CA LYS A 755 39.80 -36.23 15.71
C LYS A 755 39.53 -37.64 16.20
N SER A 756 38.60 -38.38 15.57
CA SER A 756 38.35 -39.78 15.86
C SER A 756 39.48 -40.64 15.29
N ARG A 757 40.22 -41.36 16.16
CA ARG A 757 41.01 -42.52 15.83
C ARG A 757 40.07 -43.72 15.65
N ARG A 758 40.31 -44.49 14.60
CA ARG A 758 39.74 -45.85 14.47
C ARG A 758 39.95 -46.60 15.76
N MET A 759 38.91 -47.17 16.32
CA MET A 759 38.97 -48.16 17.39
C MET A 759 38.12 -49.37 17.05
N ASP A 760 38.75 -50.53 17.21
CA ASP A 760 38.20 -51.86 17.14
C ASP A 760 37.19 -52.13 18.26
N TYR A 761 36.25 -53.00 17.97
CA TYR A 761 35.25 -53.49 18.90
C TYR A 761 35.83 -54.34 20.02
N SER A 762 35.54 -54.05 21.25
CA SER A 762 35.30 -55.02 22.30
C SER A 762 34.50 -54.44 23.49
N GLU A 763 33.68 -55.26 24.00
CA GLU A 763 32.58 -55.14 24.96
C GLU A 763 32.80 -54.43 26.29
N SER A 764 31.69 -53.98 26.80
CA SER A 764 31.17 -53.99 28.19
C SER A 764 31.13 -52.66 28.97
N ALA A 765 29.90 -52.37 29.33
CA ALA A 765 29.29 -51.96 30.60
C ALA A 765 29.30 -50.52 31.08
N SER A 766 28.10 -50.09 31.30
CA SER A 766 27.48 -49.31 32.38
C SER A 766 27.08 -47.87 32.04
N ALA A 767 25.78 -47.67 32.29
CA ALA A 767 24.95 -46.50 31.95
C ALA A 767 25.18 -45.30 32.85
N ALA A 768 25.15 -44.11 32.24
CA ALA A 768 24.70 -42.87 32.84
C ALA A 768 23.69 -42.21 31.90
N PRO A 769 22.67 -41.50 32.37
CA PRO A 769 21.52 -41.14 31.56
C PRO A 769 21.86 -40.03 30.54
N ALA A 770 21.59 -40.29 29.26
CA ALA A 770 21.68 -39.36 28.16
C ALA A 770 20.60 -38.29 28.28
N LYS A 771 20.97 -37.00 28.19
CA LYS A 771 20.06 -35.93 27.92
C LYS A 771 19.36 -36.21 26.61
N LYS A 772 18.02 -36.16 26.60
CA LYS A 772 17.21 -36.23 25.39
C LYS A 772 17.65 -35.13 24.44
N GLN A 773 18.21 -35.50 23.30
CA GLN A 773 18.30 -34.63 22.15
C GLN A 773 16.88 -34.38 21.62
N GLU A 774 16.47 -33.14 21.51
CA GLU A 774 15.25 -32.78 20.79
C GLU A 774 15.42 -33.23 19.34
N VAL A 775 14.56 -34.11 18.89
CA VAL A 775 14.48 -34.50 17.46
C VAL A 775 13.88 -33.34 16.72
N ARG A 776 14.69 -32.59 15.96
CA ARG A 776 14.22 -31.55 15.06
C ARG A 776 13.84 -32.19 13.74
N ASP A 777 12.70 -31.79 13.19
CA ASP A 777 12.27 -32.22 11.87
C ASP A 777 13.31 -31.88 10.80
N GLU A 778 13.51 -32.77 9.83
CA GLU A 778 14.46 -32.60 8.75
C GLU A 778 13.75 -32.14 7.49
N TYR A 779 14.35 -31.13 6.83
CA TYR A 779 13.89 -30.59 5.56
C TYR A 779 14.98 -30.74 4.50
N LEU A 780 14.59 -31.21 3.30
CA LEU A 780 15.43 -31.21 2.11
C LEU A 780 14.81 -30.28 1.06
N LEU A 781 15.52 -29.22 0.72
CA LEU A 781 15.20 -28.36 -0.41
C LEU A 781 16.04 -28.80 -1.62
N VAL A 782 15.44 -28.87 -2.79
CA VAL A 782 16.09 -29.34 -4.01
C VAL A 782 15.88 -28.33 -5.13
N ASP A 783 16.96 -27.80 -5.71
CA ASP A 783 16.87 -27.03 -6.93
C ASP A 783 16.64 -27.96 -8.12
N GLY A 784 15.42 -27.93 -8.65
CA GLY A 784 14.96 -28.88 -9.65
C GLY A 784 15.72 -28.81 -10.96
N TYR A 785 15.96 -27.61 -11.51
CA TYR A 785 16.67 -27.50 -12.78
C TYR A 785 18.17 -27.75 -12.64
N ASN A 786 18.76 -27.34 -11.53
CA ASN A 786 20.16 -27.61 -11.26
C ASN A 786 20.41 -29.14 -11.19
N ILE A 787 19.52 -29.88 -10.55
CA ILE A 787 19.59 -31.36 -10.52
C ILE A 787 19.33 -31.96 -11.90
N ILE A 788 18.30 -31.53 -12.64
CA ILE A 788 17.98 -32.05 -13.99
C ILE A 788 19.18 -31.93 -14.92
N PHE A 789 19.84 -30.77 -14.90
CA PHE A 789 20.98 -30.56 -15.80
C PHE A 789 22.30 -31.16 -15.29
N SER A 790 22.40 -31.52 -14.01
CA SER A 790 23.58 -32.17 -13.42
C SER A 790 23.55 -33.69 -13.60
N TRP A 791 22.39 -34.33 -13.59
CA TRP A 791 22.25 -35.79 -13.75
C TRP A 791 22.17 -36.16 -15.24
N GLU A 792 23.07 -37.05 -15.72
CA GLU A 792 23.19 -37.38 -17.13
C GLU A 792 21.87 -37.91 -17.73
N GLU A 793 21.18 -38.79 -17.00
CA GLU A 793 19.90 -39.38 -17.43
C GLU A 793 18.78 -38.34 -17.57
N LEU A 794 18.66 -37.40 -16.64
CA LEU A 794 17.65 -36.36 -16.69
C LEU A 794 18.01 -35.26 -17.69
N ASN A 795 19.28 -34.97 -17.88
CA ASN A 795 19.75 -33.97 -18.83
C ASN A 795 19.49 -34.44 -20.28
N GLU A 796 19.75 -35.74 -20.61
CA GLU A 796 19.39 -36.27 -21.90
C GLU A 796 17.88 -36.23 -22.15
N LEU A 797 17.08 -36.56 -21.15
CA LEU A 797 15.63 -36.45 -21.25
C LEU A 797 15.16 -35.00 -21.43
N ALA A 798 15.79 -34.04 -20.75
CA ALA A 798 15.47 -32.63 -20.86
C ALA A 798 15.77 -32.03 -22.24
N LYS A 799 16.76 -32.58 -22.98
CA LYS A 799 17.03 -32.17 -24.37
C LYS A 799 15.87 -32.52 -25.31
N VAL A 800 15.10 -33.54 -24.96
CA VAL A 800 13.94 -33.99 -25.76
C VAL A 800 12.65 -33.33 -25.27
N ASN A 801 12.41 -33.38 -23.94
CA ASN A 801 11.24 -32.80 -23.32
C ASN A 801 11.51 -32.49 -21.85
N VAL A 802 11.54 -31.19 -21.53
CA VAL A 802 11.80 -30.68 -20.15
C VAL A 802 10.70 -31.10 -19.17
N GLU A 803 9.44 -31.18 -19.61
CA GLU A 803 8.31 -31.61 -18.78
C GLU A 803 8.46 -33.05 -18.29
N SER A 804 8.89 -33.94 -19.21
CA SER A 804 9.16 -35.34 -18.88
C SER A 804 10.32 -35.49 -17.89
N ALA A 805 11.37 -34.66 -18.02
CA ALA A 805 12.48 -34.65 -17.06
C ALA A 805 12.03 -34.15 -15.66
N ARG A 806 11.17 -33.15 -15.60
CA ARG A 806 10.57 -32.67 -14.34
C ARG A 806 9.75 -33.78 -13.66
N THR A 807 8.84 -34.40 -14.41
CA THR A 807 7.98 -35.47 -13.87
C THR A 807 8.83 -36.63 -13.35
N LYS A 808 9.87 -37.03 -14.10
CA LYS A 808 10.78 -38.09 -13.68
C LYS A 808 11.55 -37.73 -12.42
N LEU A 809 12.03 -36.50 -12.29
CA LEU A 809 12.68 -36.02 -11.04
C LEU A 809 11.69 -36.04 -9.86
N MET A 810 10.46 -35.58 -10.07
CA MET A 810 9.40 -35.61 -9.04
C MET A 810 9.12 -37.04 -8.55
N ASP A 811 9.04 -38.01 -9.47
CA ASP A 811 8.86 -39.42 -9.12
C ASP A 811 10.03 -40.00 -8.29
N ILE A 812 11.27 -39.68 -8.72
CA ILE A 812 12.49 -40.12 -8.04
C ILE A 812 12.53 -39.57 -6.59
N LEU A 813 12.26 -38.26 -6.45
CA LEU A 813 12.30 -37.60 -5.14
C LEU A 813 11.12 -38.00 -4.23
N SER A 814 9.95 -38.28 -4.81
CA SER A 814 8.80 -38.82 -4.10
C SER A 814 9.12 -40.20 -3.48
N ASN A 815 9.76 -41.09 -4.24
CA ASN A 815 10.23 -42.40 -3.75
C ASN A 815 11.29 -42.24 -2.66
N TYR A 816 12.24 -41.31 -2.84
CA TYR A 816 13.28 -41.01 -1.86
C TYR A 816 12.70 -40.50 -0.54
N GLN A 817 11.72 -39.57 -0.60
CA GLN A 817 11.02 -39.04 0.57
C GLN A 817 10.29 -40.15 1.32
N GLY A 818 9.61 -41.05 0.61
CA GLY A 818 8.91 -42.21 1.23
C GLY A 818 9.83 -43.12 2.07
N TYR A 819 11.09 -43.23 1.65
CA TYR A 819 12.10 -43.98 2.37
C TYR A 819 12.68 -43.23 3.59
N LYS A 820 13.13 -41.97 3.39
CA LYS A 820 13.79 -41.15 4.42
C LYS A 820 12.82 -40.53 5.43
N LYS A 821 11.54 -40.36 5.08
CA LYS A 821 10.49 -39.76 5.92
C LYS A 821 10.81 -38.34 6.40
N MET A 822 11.50 -37.54 5.57
CA MET A 822 11.79 -36.13 5.80
C MET A 822 10.82 -35.21 5.03
N ASN A 823 10.76 -33.92 5.33
CA ASN A 823 10.00 -32.97 4.53
C ASN A 823 10.83 -32.59 3.29
N LEU A 824 10.32 -32.85 2.08
CA LEU A 824 11.01 -32.57 0.82
C LEU A 824 10.27 -31.49 0.03
N ILE A 825 10.98 -30.46 -0.36
CA ILE A 825 10.49 -29.33 -1.17
C ILE A 825 11.36 -29.24 -2.40
N LEU A 826 10.76 -29.48 -3.56
CA LEU A 826 11.41 -29.36 -4.87
C LEU A 826 11.02 -28.03 -5.49
N VAL A 827 12.00 -27.23 -5.92
CA VAL A 827 11.82 -25.88 -6.43
C VAL A 827 12.19 -25.82 -7.90
N PHE A 828 11.31 -25.24 -8.73
CA PHE A 828 11.55 -24.99 -10.16
C PHE A 828 11.38 -23.51 -10.47
N ASP A 829 12.24 -22.95 -11.30
CA ASP A 829 12.09 -21.62 -11.86
C ASP A 829 10.87 -21.50 -12.77
N ALA A 830 10.04 -20.49 -12.56
CA ALA A 830 8.82 -20.27 -13.32
C ALA A 830 9.05 -19.79 -14.75
N TYR A 831 10.18 -19.14 -15.06
CA TYR A 831 10.42 -18.56 -16.39
C TYR A 831 10.47 -19.58 -17.53
N ARG A 832 10.54 -20.86 -17.21
CA ARG A 832 10.49 -21.99 -18.18
C ARG A 832 9.12 -22.68 -18.25
N VAL A 833 8.11 -22.11 -17.58
CA VAL A 833 6.73 -22.63 -17.58
C VAL A 833 5.82 -21.49 -18.04
N GLU A 834 5.27 -21.57 -19.24
CA GLU A 834 4.34 -20.56 -19.75
C GLU A 834 3.15 -20.39 -18.79
N GLY A 835 2.94 -19.18 -18.26
CA GLY A 835 1.82 -18.80 -17.38
C GLY A 835 2.07 -18.94 -15.87
N GLY A 836 3.31 -18.95 -15.38
CA GLY A 836 3.68 -19.22 -13.99
C GLY A 836 3.42 -18.08 -12.99
N GLN A 837 2.29 -18.11 -12.30
CA GLN A 837 1.98 -17.24 -11.14
C GLN A 837 2.57 -17.74 -9.79
N GLY A 838 3.67 -18.46 -9.79
CA GLY A 838 4.16 -19.10 -8.57
C GLY A 838 3.12 -20.02 -7.92
N SER A 839 3.34 -21.31 -7.91
CA SER A 839 2.40 -22.25 -7.31
C SER A 839 3.11 -23.24 -6.41
N VAL A 840 2.49 -23.58 -5.31
CA VAL A 840 2.92 -24.69 -4.45
C VAL A 840 1.94 -25.84 -4.65
N GLN A 841 2.42 -26.91 -5.20
CA GLN A 841 1.62 -28.11 -5.45
C GLN A 841 2.12 -29.25 -4.57
N LYS A 842 1.21 -30.08 -4.08
CA LYS A 842 1.58 -31.32 -3.42
C LYS A 842 1.59 -32.43 -4.45
N TYR A 843 2.76 -32.98 -4.73
CA TYR A 843 2.95 -34.13 -5.60
C TYR A 843 3.24 -35.37 -4.74
N HIS A 844 2.26 -36.28 -4.65
CA HIS A 844 2.27 -37.42 -3.72
C HIS A 844 2.66 -37.03 -2.29
N ASN A 845 3.89 -37.29 -1.86
CA ASN A 845 4.42 -37.02 -0.53
C ASN A 845 5.46 -35.89 -0.48
N ILE A 846 5.75 -35.21 -1.61
CA ILE A 846 6.64 -34.05 -1.68
C ILE A 846 5.86 -32.76 -2.01
N TYR A 847 6.46 -31.62 -1.72
CA TYR A 847 5.98 -30.32 -2.15
C TYR A 847 6.79 -29.87 -3.35
N VAL A 848 6.12 -29.47 -4.42
CA VAL A 848 6.72 -28.91 -5.62
C VAL A 848 6.34 -27.42 -5.68
N VAL A 849 7.33 -26.58 -5.74
CA VAL A 849 7.20 -25.14 -5.82
C VAL A 849 7.65 -24.69 -7.20
N TYR A 850 6.79 -23.97 -7.89
CA TYR A 850 7.15 -23.18 -9.04
C TYR A 850 7.29 -21.74 -8.57
N THR A 851 8.47 -21.16 -8.73
CA THR A 851 8.73 -19.78 -8.28
C THR A 851 7.89 -18.79 -9.10
N LYS A 852 7.76 -17.57 -8.63
CA LYS A 852 7.14 -16.50 -9.40
C LYS A 852 8.06 -16.09 -10.56
N GLU A 853 7.50 -15.48 -11.61
CA GLU A 853 8.22 -15.13 -12.86
C GLU A 853 9.50 -14.27 -12.64
N ALA A 854 9.62 -13.59 -11.51
CA ALA A 854 10.80 -12.79 -11.12
C ALA A 854 11.62 -13.40 -9.96
N GLU A 855 11.25 -14.58 -9.43
CA GLU A 855 11.93 -15.22 -8.31
C GLU A 855 12.64 -16.48 -8.82
N THR A 856 13.97 -16.54 -8.69
CA THR A 856 14.73 -17.76 -9.04
C THR A 856 14.57 -18.84 -7.97
N ALA A 857 14.84 -20.11 -8.35
CA ALA A 857 14.86 -21.22 -7.40
C ALA A 857 15.83 -20.96 -6.26
N ASP A 858 17.00 -20.39 -6.56
CA ASP A 858 18.03 -20.05 -5.57
C ASP A 858 17.50 -19.05 -4.54
N GLN A 859 16.81 -17.97 -4.98
CA GLN A 859 16.24 -16.97 -4.09
C GLN A 859 15.14 -17.55 -3.19
N TYR A 860 14.30 -18.41 -3.75
CA TYR A 860 13.26 -19.07 -2.96
C TYR A 860 13.87 -20.03 -1.92
N ILE A 861 14.90 -20.79 -2.31
CA ILE A 861 15.62 -21.71 -1.41
C ILE A 861 16.33 -20.93 -0.31
N GLU A 862 17.04 -19.85 -0.66
CA GLU A 862 17.71 -18.99 0.31
C GLU A 862 16.74 -18.40 1.34
N LYS A 863 15.65 -17.79 0.88
CA LYS A 863 14.58 -17.26 1.73
C LYS A 863 13.96 -18.32 2.64
N THR A 864 13.77 -19.54 2.10
CA THR A 864 13.21 -20.65 2.88
C THR A 864 14.21 -21.14 3.92
N VAL A 865 15.50 -21.29 3.60
CA VAL A 865 16.54 -21.66 4.54
C VAL A 865 16.67 -20.61 5.66
N HIS A 866 16.65 -19.33 5.33
CA HIS A 866 16.65 -18.27 6.32
C HIS A 866 15.43 -18.35 7.27
N ALA A 867 14.25 -18.64 6.74
CA ALA A 867 13.02 -18.70 7.53
C ALA A 867 12.96 -19.90 8.48
N ILE A 868 13.46 -21.07 8.05
CA ILE A 868 13.28 -22.32 8.81
C ILE A 868 14.58 -22.91 9.39
N GLY A 869 15.75 -22.48 8.92
CA GLY A 869 17.07 -23.04 9.30
C GLY A 869 17.40 -22.94 10.79
N ARG A 870 16.85 -21.95 11.49
CA ARG A 870 17.03 -21.83 12.95
C ARG A 870 16.20 -22.83 13.77
N LYS A 871 15.08 -23.31 13.21
CA LYS A 871 14.11 -24.18 13.91
C LYS A 871 14.25 -25.65 13.54
N TYR A 872 14.68 -25.93 12.30
CA TYR A 872 14.72 -27.26 11.73
C TYR A 872 16.10 -27.58 11.17
N ASN A 873 16.38 -28.85 10.92
CA ASN A 873 17.59 -29.28 10.21
C ASN A 873 17.32 -29.17 8.71
N VAL A 874 17.87 -28.15 8.07
CA VAL A 874 17.64 -27.90 6.64
C VAL A 874 18.86 -28.33 5.85
N THR A 875 18.65 -29.19 4.84
CA THR A 875 19.66 -29.58 3.85
C THR A 875 19.20 -29.07 2.47
N VAL A 876 20.14 -28.53 1.69
CA VAL A 876 19.86 -28.04 0.33
C VAL A 876 20.70 -28.82 -0.67
N ALA A 877 20.05 -29.34 -1.70
CA ALA A 877 20.66 -30.08 -2.79
C ALA A 877 20.73 -29.19 -4.03
N THR A 878 21.95 -28.75 -4.36
CA THR A 878 22.27 -27.94 -5.55
C THR A 878 23.72 -28.18 -5.97
N SER A 879 24.02 -27.99 -7.25
CA SER A 879 25.40 -28.00 -7.77
C SER A 879 26.00 -26.60 -7.88
N ASP A 880 25.22 -25.53 -7.62
CA ASP A 880 25.73 -24.17 -7.64
C ASP A 880 26.63 -23.94 -6.44
N ALA A 881 27.90 -23.61 -6.72
CA ALA A 881 28.92 -23.41 -5.69
C ALA A 881 28.63 -22.15 -4.83
N LEU A 882 27.98 -21.15 -5.41
CA LEU A 882 27.68 -19.87 -4.77
C LEU A 882 26.48 -20.02 -3.81
N GLU A 883 25.45 -20.71 -4.25
CA GLU A 883 24.30 -21.08 -3.42
C GLU A 883 24.73 -21.95 -2.22
N GLN A 884 25.64 -22.90 -2.45
CA GLN A 884 26.20 -23.75 -1.39
C GLN A 884 26.91 -22.94 -0.28
N VAL A 885 27.61 -21.85 -0.63
CA VAL A 885 28.31 -20.98 0.32
C VAL A 885 27.32 -20.14 1.14
N ILE A 886 26.29 -19.60 0.50
CA ILE A 886 25.24 -18.81 1.15
C ILE A 886 24.46 -19.65 2.17
N ILE A 887 24.10 -20.87 1.78
CA ILE A 887 23.37 -21.82 2.64
C ILE A 887 24.17 -22.19 3.89
N LEU A 888 25.48 -22.40 3.76
CA LEU A 888 26.36 -22.65 4.90
C LEU A 888 26.41 -21.45 5.86
N GLY A 889 26.42 -20.23 5.32
CA GLY A 889 26.39 -19.00 6.11
C GLY A 889 25.12 -18.83 6.94
N GLN A 890 24.00 -19.38 6.48
CA GLN A 890 22.68 -19.33 7.14
C GLN A 890 22.40 -20.53 8.06
N GLY A 891 23.36 -21.45 8.25
CA GLY A 891 23.22 -22.59 9.15
C GLY A 891 22.56 -23.83 8.53
N GLY A 892 22.30 -23.83 7.20
CA GLY A 892 21.86 -25.00 6.45
C GLY A 892 22.99 -25.99 6.16
N ARG A 893 22.64 -27.24 5.87
CA ARG A 893 23.56 -28.26 5.38
C ARG A 893 23.54 -28.27 3.86
N ARG A 894 24.67 -28.43 3.23
CA ARG A 894 24.78 -28.58 1.78
C ARG A 894 24.79 -30.04 1.35
N MET A 895 24.24 -30.36 0.20
CA MET A 895 24.34 -31.62 -0.52
C MET A 895 24.58 -31.28 -2.01
N SER A 896 25.57 -31.86 -2.64
CA SER A 896 25.75 -31.65 -4.08
C SER A 896 24.73 -32.49 -4.88
N ALA A 897 24.50 -32.16 -6.14
CA ALA A 897 23.65 -32.96 -7.00
C ALA A 897 24.18 -34.41 -7.16
N HIS A 898 25.49 -34.58 -7.17
CA HIS A 898 26.14 -35.88 -7.20
C HIS A 898 25.94 -36.66 -5.89
N ASP A 899 26.09 -36.00 -4.72
CA ASP A 899 25.85 -36.65 -3.43
C ASP A 899 24.39 -37.14 -3.31
N LEU A 900 23.44 -36.35 -3.79
CA LEU A 900 22.01 -36.72 -3.81
C LEU A 900 21.77 -37.93 -4.75
N GLU A 901 22.42 -37.97 -5.90
CA GLU A 901 22.34 -39.08 -6.88
C GLU A 901 22.89 -40.37 -6.27
N GLU A 902 24.08 -40.32 -5.63
CA GLU A 902 24.69 -41.46 -4.96
C GLU A 902 23.85 -41.98 -3.82
N GLU A 903 23.24 -41.06 -3.03
CA GLU A 903 22.39 -41.44 -1.91
C GLU A 903 21.09 -42.12 -2.38
N ILE A 904 20.47 -41.65 -3.47
CA ILE A 904 19.32 -42.25 -4.10
C ILE A 904 19.67 -43.63 -4.71
N ALA A 905 20.83 -43.75 -5.34
CA ALA A 905 21.32 -45.02 -5.89
C ALA A 905 21.62 -46.03 -4.78
N ALA A 906 22.17 -45.60 -3.65
CA ALA A 906 22.40 -46.45 -2.47
C ALA A 906 21.05 -46.91 -1.89
N MET A 907 20.06 -46.03 -1.74
CA MET A 907 18.70 -46.39 -1.31
C MET A 907 18.05 -47.45 -2.23
N ARG A 908 18.15 -47.25 -3.58
CA ARG A 908 17.60 -48.21 -4.55
C ARG A 908 18.24 -49.59 -4.40
N ARG A 909 19.55 -49.66 -4.12
CA ARG A 909 20.27 -50.93 -3.88
C ARG A 909 19.77 -51.58 -2.58
N GLU A 910 19.66 -50.83 -1.49
CA GLU A 910 19.20 -51.33 -0.19
C GLU A 910 17.76 -51.84 -0.25
N ILE A 911 16.85 -51.10 -0.94
CA ILE A 911 15.48 -51.58 -1.19
C ILE A 911 15.48 -52.88 -2.00
N ARG A 912 16.31 -53.05 -3.03
CA ARG A 912 16.42 -54.29 -3.81
C ARG A 912 16.88 -55.45 -2.92
N GLU A 913 17.89 -55.23 -2.09
CA GLU A 913 18.39 -56.23 -1.16
C GLU A 913 17.35 -56.67 -0.14
N GLN A 914 16.65 -55.74 0.51
CA GLN A 914 15.58 -56.04 1.46
C GLN A 914 14.37 -56.72 0.82
N TYR A 915 14.04 -56.40 -0.44
CA TYR A 915 12.97 -57.08 -1.16
C TYR A 915 13.37 -58.49 -1.63
N THR A 916 14.64 -58.70 -1.94
CA THR A 916 15.16 -60.01 -2.32
C THR A 916 15.20 -60.94 -1.11
N GLU A 917 15.52 -60.48 0.09
CA GLU A 917 15.49 -61.24 1.34
C GLU A 917 14.08 -61.59 1.85
N LYS A 918 13.07 -60.78 1.50
CA LYS A 918 11.66 -60.96 1.94
C LYS A 918 10.77 -61.71 0.95
N ARG A 919 11.33 -62.28 -0.15
CA ARG A 919 10.54 -63.09 -1.09
C ARG A 919 10.04 -64.38 -0.40
N ALA A 920 8.84 -64.34 0.18
CA ALA A 920 8.08 -65.53 0.44
C ALA A 920 7.62 -66.16 -0.89
N GLU A 921 7.97 -67.39 -1.09
CA GLU A 921 7.55 -68.21 -2.23
C GLU A 921 6.03 -68.12 -2.44
N GLY A 922 5.60 -67.66 -3.60
CA GLY A 922 4.22 -67.88 -4.05
C GLY A 922 3.35 -66.69 -4.49
N LYS A 923 3.87 -65.59 -5.00
CA LYS A 923 3.06 -64.60 -5.72
C LYS A 923 3.72 -64.23 -7.08
N ASN A 924 3.10 -64.70 -8.19
CA ASN A 924 3.46 -64.32 -9.55
C ASN A 924 3.01 -62.86 -9.80
N TYR A 925 3.93 -61.98 -9.98
CA TYR A 925 3.66 -60.66 -10.50
C TYR A 925 3.90 -60.64 -12.02
N LEU A 926 3.06 -59.87 -12.78
CA LEU A 926 3.11 -59.80 -14.24
C LEU A 926 4.50 -59.37 -14.74
N PHE A 927 5.21 -58.52 -13.98
CA PHE A 927 6.54 -58.02 -14.30
C PHE A 927 7.70 -59.02 -14.07
N ASP A 928 7.48 -60.15 -13.38
CA ASP A 928 8.51 -61.14 -13.11
C ASP A 928 8.76 -62.10 -14.32
N HIS A 929 7.97 -61.93 -15.42
CA HIS A 929 8.02 -62.73 -16.63
C HIS A 929 8.38 -61.92 -17.87
N LEU A 930 8.68 -60.63 -17.75
CA LEU A 930 9.18 -59.82 -18.82
C LEU A 930 10.70 -59.91 -18.82
N ASP A 931 11.28 -60.13 -20.04
CA ASP A 931 12.71 -60.00 -20.22
C ASP A 931 13.13 -58.52 -20.18
N ASP A 932 14.43 -58.28 -20.01
CA ASP A 932 14.97 -56.91 -19.86
C ASP A 932 14.61 -56.01 -21.09
N GLU A 933 14.51 -56.57 -22.35
CA GLU A 933 14.12 -55.84 -23.54
C GLU A 933 12.64 -55.43 -23.52
N MET A 934 11.75 -56.23 -22.97
CA MET A 934 10.33 -55.91 -22.89
C MET A 934 10.07 -54.91 -21.76
N SER A 935 10.83 -55.00 -20.65
CA SER A 935 10.79 -54.05 -19.57
C SER A 935 11.22 -52.64 -20.00
N ASP A 936 12.31 -52.56 -20.80
CA ASP A 936 12.80 -51.31 -21.37
C ASP A 936 11.83 -50.77 -22.44
N LEU A 937 11.16 -51.62 -23.19
CA LEU A 937 10.13 -51.23 -24.15
C LEU A 937 8.91 -50.63 -23.45
N MET A 938 8.45 -51.23 -22.37
CA MET A 938 7.31 -50.71 -21.58
C MET A 938 7.66 -49.39 -20.89
N GLU A 939 8.90 -49.23 -20.46
CA GLU A 939 9.39 -47.98 -19.92
C GLU A 939 9.49 -46.89 -21.00
N ASP A 940 9.95 -47.21 -22.22
CA ASP A 940 9.96 -46.28 -23.35
C ASP A 940 8.55 -45.88 -23.81
N VAL A 941 7.56 -46.76 -23.71
CA VAL A 941 6.15 -46.45 -23.96
C VAL A 941 5.60 -45.55 -22.85
N ARG A 942 5.90 -45.84 -21.58
CA ARG A 942 5.51 -45.00 -20.44
C ARG A 942 6.09 -43.59 -20.55
N LEU A 943 7.30 -43.44 -21.04
CA LEU A 943 7.99 -42.17 -21.23
C LEU A 943 7.63 -41.46 -22.55
N GLY A 944 6.69 -41.99 -23.34
CA GLY A 944 6.27 -41.42 -24.61
C GLY A 944 7.30 -41.45 -25.75
N LYS A 945 8.38 -42.24 -25.61
CA LYS A 945 9.43 -42.38 -26.63
C LYS A 945 9.04 -43.33 -27.75
N LYS A 946 8.12 -44.29 -27.48
CA LYS A 946 7.55 -45.23 -28.47
C LYS A 946 6.04 -45.37 -28.23
N THR A 947 5.29 -45.60 -29.27
CA THR A 947 3.87 -45.99 -29.23
C THR A 947 3.80 -47.51 -29.44
N LEU A 948 2.93 -48.19 -28.66
CA LEU A 948 2.65 -49.62 -28.84
C LEU A 948 2.12 -49.89 -30.23
#